data_28af472498332a9a946e1e246f11c492
#
_entry.id   28af472498332a9a946e1e246f11c492
#
_cell.length_a   1.000
_cell.length_b   1.000
_cell.length_c   1.000
_cell.angle_alpha   90.00
_cell.angle_beta   90.00
_cell.angle_gamma   90.00
#
_symmetry.space_group_name_H-M   'P 1'
#
loop_
_entity.id
_entity.type
_entity.pdbx_description
1 polymer ?
#
loop_
_entity_poly.entity_id
_entity_poly.type
_entity_poly.pdbx_seq_one_letter_code
_entity_poly.pdbx_strand_id
1 'polypeptide(L)'
;MSTSNSSKGTIGRKIRKVLGTKRPWLRYVVKAVWIGFFCVIVGLPLFVFSVSIDLFGLFGGMPKLTQIENPENDLSSELITADGVSLGKYFTYNRSQVTYDQLSKDLVATLLYSEDHRFYEHSGLDFPAYLRVLYGILTFKNQGGGSTITQQLAKNLYTQNNELGLDGRLSKMGGTVKRVIEKTKEWIISVYLEKNFTKEEIIAMYLNTSPFSSNAYGIKVAAQTYFNKTPDSLNIQESAVLVGLLQAITRFNPVLNPENSLRKRNEVITKLYRHGYIKTFEEYDSIIRLPIELDYKVENHNEGLAPYFRSMIKADLMKWCAENNLDLENSGLRIYTTIDSRMQRYAEEAVAEQMKIQQQIFDRHWKGRNPWIDENRQEIKGFLESRIRLTDAYRTLAAKYGKDSDSLHYYLNKKRPMRVFSWDGERDTLFSFMDSLNYYKRFLHAGLLVMDAHTGEIKAWVGGINHKYFKYDHVRQGKRQPGSTFKPFVYGLAMEAGYSPCMELYDISPSFTLPEGGIYYPPNSDGTRGSGEKMNLRQAMARSVNSITAQLLQRLGPENVVKFAHRVGIKSHLDAVPSLCLGVNDVSLFELVGAYGTFVNSGIHTEPFFITRIEDKNGNVLANFVPKTVEAISEGTAYKMVHMLRGGVEEEHGTSLGLAYELKADNEIGGKTGTTNAASDGWYVGVTKDLVTGVWVGGDERSIHYESWTMGQGGRTARPIFEAFMLKVYADETLPYKKGPFKRPLAGLDMNLDCGRYATDDPDAAPVEDEDQWDPNAF
;
A
#
# COMPACT_ATOMS: atom_id res chain seq x y z
N MET A 1 -7.48 -98.96 19.32
CA MET A 1 -7.89 -99.13 17.93
C MET A 1 -7.93 -97.71 17.36
N SER A 2 -6.92 -97.32 16.66
CA SER A 2 -6.77 -97.06 15.25
C SER A 2 -7.78 -95.99 14.77
N THR A 3 -7.49 -94.88 14.12
CA THR A 3 -6.38 -94.42 13.26
C THR A 3 -6.83 -93.02 12.82
N SER A 4 -6.01 -92.02 12.76
CA SER A 4 -6.05 -91.08 11.68
C SER A 4 -4.88 -90.06 11.73
N ASN A 5 -3.90 -90.40 11.03
CA ASN A 5 -2.87 -89.46 10.65
C ASN A 5 -2.80 -89.49 9.12
N SER A 6 -3.31 -88.44 8.41
CA SER A 6 -2.91 -88.23 7.00
C SER A 6 -3.64 -87.04 6.40
N SER A 7 -3.19 -85.83 6.62
CA SER A 7 -3.49 -84.75 5.66
C SER A 7 -2.43 -83.65 5.54
N LYS A 8 -1.38 -83.69 6.34
CA LYS A 8 -0.28 -82.69 6.28
C LYS A 8 0.84 -83.03 5.26
N GLY A 9 0.82 -84.28 4.67
CA GLY A 9 1.87 -84.72 3.73
C GLY A 9 1.62 -84.36 2.24
N THR A 10 0.42 -83.98 1.90
CA THR A 10 0.03 -83.91 0.45
C THR A 10 0.34 -82.55 -0.17
N ILE A 11 0.27 -81.44 0.57
CA ILE A 11 0.59 -80.11 0.04
C ILE A 11 2.10 -79.99 -0.15
N GLY A 12 2.90 -80.40 0.84
CA GLY A 12 4.38 -80.37 0.72
C GLY A 12 4.95 -81.24 -0.39
N ARG A 13 4.32 -82.42 -0.71
CA ARG A 13 4.70 -83.28 -1.85
C ARG A 13 4.27 -82.65 -3.18
N LYS A 14 3.13 -82.01 -3.30
CA LYS A 14 2.73 -81.29 -4.54
C LYS A 14 3.66 -80.11 -4.84
N ILE A 15 4.06 -79.37 -3.86
CA ILE A 15 5.01 -78.25 -4.03
C ILE A 15 6.40 -78.79 -4.43
N ARG A 16 6.90 -79.86 -3.81
CA ARG A 16 8.15 -80.52 -4.25
C ARG A 16 8.09 -81.15 -5.65
N LYS A 17 6.93 -81.61 -6.07
CA LYS A 17 6.76 -82.19 -7.42
C LYS A 17 6.69 -81.11 -8.52
N VAL A 18 6.13 -79.95 -8.23
CA VAL A 18 6.12 -78.74 -9.14
C VAL A 18 7.51 -78.12 -9.24
N LEU A 19 8.28 -78.09 -8.14
CA LEU A 19 9.66 -77.57 -8.14
C LEU A 19 10.69 -78.59 -8.72
N GLY A 20 10.30 -79.87 -8.94
CA GLY A 20 11.17 -80.92 -9.46
C GLY A 20 11.09 -81.15 -10.98
N THR A 21 10.24 -80.45 -11.73
CA THR A 21 10.19 -80.57 -13.20
C THR A 21 11.34 -79.78 -13.84
N LYS A 22 11.91 -80.32 -14.93
CA LYS A 22 13.09 -79.89 -15.68
C LYS A 22 13.00 -78.46 -16.33
N ARG A 23 12.52 -77.47 -15.64
CA ARG A 23 12.50 -76.04 -16.14
C ARG A 23 13.40 -75.18 -15.23
N PRO A 24 14.71 -75.10 -15.50
CA PRO A 24 15.67 -74.41 -14.67
C PRO A 24 15.29 -72.87 -14.48
N TRP A 25 14.63 -72.25 -15.48
CA TRP A 25 14.19 -70.87 -15.41
C TRP A 25 13.18 -70.62 -14.30
N LEU A 26 12.33 -71.61 -13.94
CA LEU A 26 11.35 -71.43 -12.85
C LEU A 26 12.03 -71.18 -11.46
N ARG A 27 13.20 -71.79 -11.24
CA ARG A 27 14.02 -71.61 -10.04
C ARG A 27 14.58 -70.19 -9.98
N TYR A 28 14.94 -69.61 -11.13
CA TYR A 28 15.40 -68.22 -11.20
C TYR A 28 14.25 -67.26 -10.99
N VAL A 29 13.06 -67.46 -11.53
CA VAL A 29 11.86 -66.71 -11.30
C VAL A 29 11.46 -66.75 -9.81
N VAL A 30 11.42 -67.90 -9.18
CA VAL A 30 11.12 -68.05 -7.75
C VAL A 30 12.17 -67.31 -6.86
N LYS A 31 13.45 -67.46 -7.21
CA LYS A 31 14.51 -66.71 -6.51
C LYS A 31 14.36 -65.21 -6.71
N ALA A 32 14.09 -64.76 -7.93
CA ALA A 32 13.87 -63.35 -8.21
C ALA A 32 12.65 -62.79 -7.45
N VAL A 33 11.54 -63.54 -7.36
CA VAL A 33 10.37 -63.16 -6.56
C VAL A 33 10.73 -63.08 -5.07
N TRP A 34 11.48 -64.05 -4.51
CA TRP A 34 11.93 -64.02 -3.14
C TRP A 34 12.92 -62.88 -2.87
N ILE A 35 13.86 -62.64 -3.77
CA ILE A 35 14.80 -61.50 -3.67
C ILE A 35 14.00 -60.20 -3.73
N GLY A 36 13.07 -60.05 -4.69
CA GLY A 36 12.17 -58.89 -4.78
C GLY A 36 11.37 -58.68 -3.49
N PHE A 37 10.81 -59.76 -2.92
CA PHE A 37 10.06 -59.73 -1.67
C PHE A 37 10.95 -59.26 -0.48
N PHE A 38 12.17 -59.80 -0.35
CA PHE A 38 13.13 -59.40 0.68
C PHE A 38 13.60 -57.93 0.46
N CYS A 39 13.86 -57.53 -0.79
CA CYS A 39 14.19 -56.15 -1.11
C CYS A 39 13.08 -55.17 -0.69
N VAL A 40 11.81 -55.55 -0.84
CA VAL A 40 10.69 -54.71 -0.40
C VAL A 40 10.55 -54.72 1.11
N ILE A 41 10.59 -55.89 1.78
CA ILE A 41 10.34 -55.97 3.23
C ILE A 41 11.50 -55.42 4.07
N VAL A 42 12.73 -55.58 3.65
CA VAL A 42 13.93 -55.15 4.37
C VAL A 42 14.48 -53.85 3.76
N GLY A 43 14.51 -53.76 2.43
CA GLY A 43 15.10 -52.62 1.74
C GLY A 43 14.29 -51.33 1.91
N LEU A 44 12.95 -51.38 1.88
CA LEU A 44 12.11 -50.22 2.05
C LEU A 44 12.21 -49.59 3.45
N PRO A 45 12.07 -50.35 4.56
CA PRO A 45 12.31 -49.79 5.90
C PRO A 45 13.72 -49.22 6.10
N LEU A 46 14.75 -49.92 5.57
CA LEU A 46 16.13 -49.46 5.62
C LEU A 46 16.32 -48.13 4.85
N PHE A 47 15.68 -48.03 3.67
CA PHE A 47 15.69 -46.77 2.90
C PHE A 47 14.97 -45.65 3.64
N VAL A 48 13.78 -45.88 4.19
CA VAL A 48 13.05 -44.89 5.00
C VAL A 48 13.88 -44.47 6.21
N PHE A 49 14.52 -45.40 6.90
CA PHE A 49 15.43 -45.10 8.02
C PHE A 49 16.64 -44.27 7.57
N SER A 50 17.26 -44.61 6.42
CA SER A 50 18.38 -43.86 5.87
C SER A 50 18.00 -42.43 5.51
N VAL A 51 16.79 -42.19 4.98
CA VAL A 51 16.24 -40.87 4.70
C VAL A 51 15.97 -40.11 6.01
N SER A 52 15.44 -40.77 7.04
CA SER A 52 15.10 -40.14 8.32
C SER A 52 16.31 -39.58 9.08
N ILE A 53 17.48 -40.24 8.95
CA ILE A 53 18.72 -39.82 9.62
C ILE A 53 19.68 -39.05 8.69
N ASP A 54 19.26 -38.77 7.45
CA ASP A 54 20.11 -38.16 6.40
C ASP A 54 21.48 -38.84 6.25
N LEU A 55 21.45 -40.13 6.08
CA LEU A 55 22.65 -40.96 6.04
C LEU A 55 23.70 -40.38 5.08
N PHE A 56 24.88 -40.00 5.60
CA PHE A 56 26.01 -39.38 4.88
C PHE A 56 25.68 -38.04 4.18
N GLY A 57 24.62 -37.35 4.56
CA GLY A 57 24.18 -36.10 3.93
C GLY A 57 23.66 -36.28 2.50
N LEU A 58 23.19 -37.48 2.18
CA LEU A 58 22.73 -37.87 0.83
C LEU A 58 21.30 -37.41 0.55
N PHE A 59 20.43 -37.40 1.55
CA PHE A 59 18.99 -37.19 1.38
C PHE A 59 18.55 -35.80 1.76
N GLY A 60 19.39 -35.04 2.50
CA GLY A 60 19.07 -33.75 3.11
C GLY A 60 18.27 -33.88 4.41
N GLY A 61 18.37 -32.90 5.29
CA GLY A 61 17.81 -32.94 6.63
C GLY A 61 16.29 -33.16 6.67
N MET A 62 15.82 -33.55 7.86
CA MET A 62 14.41 -33.51 8.23
C MET A 62 14.13 -32.22 9.00
N PRO A 63 12.90 -31.65 8.97
CA PRO A 63 12.55 -30.53 9.83
C PRO A 63 12.74 -30.91 11.29
N LYS A 64 13.16 -29.95 12.11
CA LYS A 64 13.32 -30.18 13.57
C LYS A 64 11.96 -30.49 14.18
N LEU A 65 11.96 -31.32 15.23
CA LEU A 65 10.72 -31.72 15.92
C LEU A 65 9.93 -30.49 16.40
N THR A 66 10.62 -29.48 16.92
CA THR A 66 10.02 -28.20 17.34
C THR A 66 9.34 -27.42 16.18
N GLN A 67 9.83 -27.56 14.94
CA GLN A 67 9.21 -26.99 13.76
C GLN A 67 7.95 -27.77 13.32
N ILE A 68 7.89 -29.07 13.61
CA ILE A 68 6.71 -29.90 13.36
C ILE A 68 5.65 -29.67 14.44
N GLU A 69 6.07 -29.51 15.71
CA GLU A 69 5.18 -29.23 16.83
C GLU A 69 4.60 -27.81 16.79
N ASN A 70 5.37 -26.85 16.29
CA ASN A 70 4.94 -25.46 16.07
C ASN A 70 5.28 -25.05 14.66
N PRO A 71 4.48 -25.42 13.66
CA PRO A 71 4.71 -25.00 12.29
C PRO A 71 4.62 -23.48 12.22
N GLU A 72 5.74 -22.83 11.90
CA GLU A 72 5.76 -21.40 11.65
C GLU A 72 4.93 -21.15 10.40
N ASN A 73 3.74 -20.64 10.60
CA ASN A 73 2.90 -20.15 9.53
C ASN A 73 3.25 -18.69 9.30
N ASP A 74 3.75 -18.36 8.12
CA ASP A 74 3.91 -16.99 7.68
C ASP A 74 2.58 -16.27 7.78
N LEU A 75 2.48 -15.29 8.65
CA LEU A 75 1.29 -14.49 8.83
C LEU A 75 1.50 -13.10 8.25
N SER A 76 0.57 -12.66 7.43
CA SER A 76 0.56 -11.31 6.91
C SER A 76 0.46 -10.29 8.05
N SER A 77 1.27 -9.23 7.99
CA SER A 77 1.14 -8.10 8.91
C SER A 77 0.03 -7.15 8.46
N GLU A 78 -0.74 -6.64 9.40
CA GLU A 78 -1.92 -5.82 9.16
C GLU A 78 -1.71 -4.38 9.62
N LEU A 79 -2.11 -3.41 8.76
CA LEU A 79 -2.22 -2.01 9.14
C LEU A 79 -3.63 -1.69 9.60
N ILE A 80 -3.73 -1.04 10.75
CA ILE A 80 -4.99 -0.72 11.41
C ILE A 80 -5.08 0.80 11.60
N THR A 81 -6.21 1.39 11.26
CA THR A 81 -6.50 2.81 11.48
C THR A 81 -6.71 3.13 12.95
N ALA A 82 -6.73 4.41 13.30
CA ALA A 82 -7.02 4.88 14.65
C ALA A 82 -8.44 4.47 15.13
N ASP A 83 -9.39 4.34 14.22
CA ASP A 83 -10.76 3.90 14.46
C ASP A 83 -10.96 2.38 14.29
N GLY A 84 -9.86 1.60 14.17
CA GLY A 84 -9.88 0.13 14.20
C GLY A 84 -10.20 -0.56 12.86
N VAL A 85 -10.24 0.17 11.76
CA VAL A 85 -10.50 -0.39 10.42
C VAL A 85 -9.18 -0.86 9.79
N SER A 86 -9.20 -2.00 9.10
CA SER A 86 -8.04 -2.48 8.34
C SER A 86 -7.78 -1.61 7.13
N LEU A 87 -6.57 -1.06 7.01
CA LEU A 87 -6.09 -0.38 5.80
C LEU A 87 -5.60 -1.36 4.73
N GLY A 88 -5.22 -2.56 5.14
CA GLY A 88 -4.66 -3.60 4.29
C GLY A 88 -3.51 -4.34 4.95
N LYS A 89 -2.91 -5.26 4.22
CA LYS A 89 -1.89 -6.18 4.75
C LYS A 89 -0.60 -6.11 3.96
N TYR A 90 0.52 -6.38 4.65
CA TYR A 90 1.80 -6.69 4.03
C TYR A 90 2.01 -8.19 4.05
N PHE A 91 2.27 -8.79 2.90
CA PHE A 91 2.45 -10.23 2.75
C PHE A 91 3.29 -10.55 1.51
N THR A 92 4.09 -11.59 1.61
CA THR A 92 4.65 -12.29 0.44
C THR A 92 3.55 -13.18 -0.16
N TYR A 93 2.80 -13.87 0.74
CA TYR A 93 1.61 -14.64 0.40
C TYR A 93 0.48 -14.21 1.32
N ASN A 94 -0.68 -13.81 0.78
CA ASN A 94 -1.83 -13.41 1.60
C ASN A 94 -2.37 -14.64 2.35
N ARG A 95 -2.07 -14.76 3.64
CA ARG A 95 -2.47 -15.85 4.53
C ARG A 95 -3.19 -15.30 5.76
N SER A 96 -4.33 -15.91 6.09
CA SER A 96 -5.07 -15.68 7.33
C SER A 96 -5.51 -17.02 7.86
N GLN A 97 -5.27 -17.28 9.13
CA GLN A 97 -5.63 -18.57 9.75
C GLN A 97 -7.10 -18.63 10.17
N VAL A 98 -7.62 -19.85 10.13
CA VAL A 98 -8.90 -20.24 10.73
C VAL A 98 -8.71 -21.48 11.57
N THR A 99 -9.50 -21.61 12.63
CA THR A 99 -9.64 -22.82 13.42
C THR A 99 -10.71 -23.73 12.81
N TYR A 100 -10.75 -24.99 13.22
CA TYR A 100 -11.69 -25.98 12.64
C TYR A 100 -13.15 -25.59 12.83
N ASP A 101 -13.51 -24.99 13.95
CA ASP A 101 -14.86 -24.51 14.28
C ASP A 101 -15.34 -23.35 13.37
N GLN A 102 -14.42 -22.68 12.70
CA GLN A 102 -14.68 -21.64 11.71
C GLN A 102 -14.83 -22.18 10.28
N LEU A 103 -14.89 -23.49 10.08
CA LEU A 103 -15.09 -24.12 8.79
C LEU A 103 -16.52 -24.61 8.64
N SER A 104 -17.14 -24.42 7.47
CA SER A 104 -18.46 -24.96 7.22
C SER A 104 -18.43 -26.49 7.15
N LYS A 105 -19.50 -27.13 7.57
CA LYS A 105 -19.64 -28.59 7.49
C LYS A 105 -19.57 -29.10 6.05
N ASP A 106 -20.12 -28.33 5.13
CA ASP A 106 -20.09 -28.62 3.69
C ASP A 106 -18.66 -28.59 3.14
N LEU A 107 -17.83 -27.63 3.58
CA LEU A 107 -16.44 -27.54 3.17
C LEU A 107 -15.62 -28.74 3.68
N VAL A 108 -15.77 -29.08 4.96
CA VAL A 108 -15.05 -30.22 5.55
C VAL A 108 -15.47 -31.52 4.87
N ALA A 109 -16.76 -31.78 4.71
CA ALA A 109 -17.25 -32.95 4.01
C ALA A 109 -16.77 -33.01 2.55
N THR A 110 -16.81 -31.89 1.84
CA THR A 110 -16.34 -31.78 0.45
C THR A 110 -14.86 -32.12 0.33
N LEU A 111 -14.03 -31.61 1.24
CA LEU A 111 -12.61 -31.93 1.29
C LEU A 111 -12.36 -33.41 1.51
N LEU A 112 -12.98 -33.99 2.54
CA LEU A 112 -12.82 -35.40 2.89
C LEU A 112 -13.23 -36.32 1.77
N TYR A 113 -14.44 -36.20 1.25
CA TYR A 113 -14.92 -37.08 0.18
C TYR A 113 -14.22 -36.87 -1.15
N SER A 114 -13.66 -35.69 -1.40
CA SER A 114 -12.88 -35.45 -2.63
C SER A 114 -11.46 -35.95 -2.55
N GLU A 115 -10.74 -35.69 -1.44
CA GLU A 115 -9.30 -35.91 -1.33
C GLU A 115 -8.95 -37.16 -0.52
N ASP A 116 -9.68 -37.45 0.58
CA ASP A 116 -9.30 -38.52 1.51
C ASP A 116 -10.52 -39.01 2.34
N HIS A 117 -11.38 -39.82 1.71
CA HIS A 117 -12.65 -40.25 2.32
C HIS A 117 -12.49 -41.13 3.58
N ARG A 118 -11.30 -41.70 3.79
CA ARG A 118 -10.96 -42.50 4.97
C ARG A 118 -10.02 -41.80 5.93
N PHE A 119 -9.96 -40.49 5.89
CA PHE A 119 -9.07 -39.65 6.69
C PHE A 119 -9.08 -39.98 8.17
N TYR A 120 -10.25 -40.29 8.74
CA TYR A 120 -10.40 -40.64 10.17
C TYR A 120 -10.02 -42.09 10.48
N GLU A 121 -9.76 -42.97 9.46
CA GLU A 121 -9.49 -44.39 9.62
C GLU A 121 -7.99 -44.74 9.59
N HIS A 122 -7.12 -43.79 9.25
CA HIS A 122 -5.68 -44.02 9.16
C HIS A 122 -4.87 -42.99 9.89
N SER A 123 -3.57 -43.26 10.14
CA SER A 123 -2.63 -42.37 10.82
C SER A 123 -1.58 -41.79 9.84
N GLY A 124 -2.02 -41.01 8.87
CA GLY A 124 -1.20 -40.32 7.87
C GLY A 124 -0.90 -41.15 6.60
N LEU A 125 -0.96 -42.48 6.66
CA LEU A 125 -0.71 -43.39 5.55
C LEU A 125 -1.92 -44.28 5.32
N ASP A 126 -2.54 -44.23 4.16
CA ASP A 126 -3.65 -45.11 3.76
C ASP A 126 -3.16 -46.32 2.94
N PHE A 127 -2.81 -47.42 3.63
CA PHE A 127 -2.31 -48.63 2.99
C PHE A 127 -3.30 -49.24 1.97
N PRO A 128 -4.61 -49.38 2.22
CA PRO A 128 -5.56 -49.82 1.20
C PRO A 128 -5.60 -48.94 -0.06
N ALA A 129 -5.41 -47.63 0.07
CA ALA A 129 -5.30 -46.75 -1.10
C ALA A 129 -4.06 -47.04 -1.93
N TYR A 130 -2.91 -47.34 -1.30
CA TYR A 130 -1.70 -47.76 -2.01
C TYR A 130 -1.90 -49.09 -2.78
N LEU A 131 -2.57 -50.06 -2.17
CA LEU A 131 -2.89 -51.34 -2.85
C LEU A 131 -3.82 -51.09 -4.04
N ARG A 132 -4.80 -50.22 -3.93
CA ARG A 132 -5.70 -49.84 -5.02
C ARG A 132 -4.92 -49.19 -6.18
N VAL A 133 -4.01 -48.24 -5.87
CA VAL A 133 -3.16 -47.58 -6.87
C VAL A 133 -2.25 -48.59 -7.56
N LEU A 134 -1.62 -49.48 -6.79
CA LEU A 134 -0.77 -50.58 -7.35
C LEU A 134 -1.56 -51.49 -8.29
N TYR A 135 -2.78 -51.85 -7.90
CA TYR A 135 -3.67 -52.62 -8.77
C TYR A 135 -4.04 -51.89 -10.06
N GLY A 136 -4.31 -50.55 -9.93
CA GLY A 136 -4.57 -49.69 -11.07
C GLY A 136 -3.40 -49.62 -12.05
N ILE A 137 -2.17 -49.49 -11.55
CA ILE A 137 -0.94 -49.51 -12.38
C ILE A 137 -0.80 -50.86 -13.10
N LEU A 138 -0.99 -51.96 -12.38
CA LEU A 138 -0.88 -53.31 -12.95
C LEU A 138 -1.96 -53.60 -13.99
N THR A 139 -3.14 -53.00 -13.89
CA THR A 139 -4.27 -53.21 -14.81
C THR A 139 -4.44 -52.10 -15.83
N PHE A 140 -3.51 -51.13 -15.89
CA PHE A 140 -3.57 -49.94 -16.76
C PHE A 140 -4.88 -49.16 -16.60
N LYS A 141 -5.52 -49.21 -15.42
CA LYS A 141 -6.72 -48.44 -15.07
C LYS A 141 -6.34 -47.31 -14.11
N ASN A 142 -6.76 -46.10 -14.42
CA ASN A 142 -6.56 -44.99 -13.52
C ASN A 142 -7.51 -45.13 -12.30
N GLN A 143 -6.97 -45.45 -11.13
CA GLN A 143 -7.69 -45.66 -9.87
C GLN A 143 -7.60 -44.48 -8.90
N GLY A 144 -7.20 -43.28 -9.39
CA GLY A 144 -7.05 -42.08 -8.59
C GLY A 144 -5.72 -41.96 -7.84
N GLY A 145 -5.59 -40.92 -7.00
CA GLY A 145 -4.39 -40.69 -6.19
C GLY A 145 -4.37 -41.52 -4.90
N GLY A 146 -3.19 -41.73 -4.34
CA GLY A 146 -2.98 -42.43 -3.07
C GLY A 146 -2.38 -41.57 -1.96
N SER A 147 -2.30 -40.23 -2.15
CA SER A 147 -1.79 -39.33 -1.12
C SER A 147 -2.90 -38.87 -0.18
N THR A 148 -2.66 -38.92 1.12
CA THR A 148 -3.60 -38.48 2.17
C THR A 148 -3.53 -36.95 2.35
N ILE A 149 -4.54 -36.36 3.03
CA ILE A 149 -4.54 -34.94 3.42
C ILE A 149 -3.29 -34.61 4.24
N THR A 150 -2.90 -35.48 5.20
CA THR A 150 -1.71 -35.27 6.03
C THR A 150 -0.42 -35.27 5.20
N GLN A 151 -0.31 -36.10 4.16
CA GLN A 151 0.84 -36.06 3.24
C GLN A 151 0.87 -34.82 2.38
N GLN A 152 -0.29 -34.32 1.95
CA GLN A 152 -0.37 -33.05 1.23
C GLN A 152 -0.01 -31.87 2.15
N LEU A 153 -0.41 -31.91 3.43
CA LEU A 153 0.02 -30.95 4.44
C LEU A 153 1.54 -30.98 4.64
N ALA A 154 2.13 -32.15 4.84
CA ALA A 154 3.57 -32.34 4.96
C ALA A 154 4.34 -31.78 3.76
N LYS A 155 3.81 -31.99 2.55
CA LYS A 155 4.34 -31.42 1.31
C LYS A 155 4.28 -29.88 1.32
N ASN A 156 3.15 -29.30 1.65
CA ASN A 156 2.96 -27.84 1.65
C ASN A 156 3.85 -27.14 2.68
N LEU A 157 4.00 -27.69 3.88
CA LEU A 157 4.78 -27.11 4.95
C LEU A 157 6.29 -27.26 4.79
N TYR A 158 6.76 -28.40 4.28
CA TYR A 158 8.17 -28.76 4.39
C TYR A 158 8.87 -29.12 3.10
N THR A 159 8.29 -29.93 2.23
CA THR A 159 9.03 -30.46 1.07
C THR A 159 9.03 -29.52 -0.15
N GLN A 160 8.09 -28.60 -0.24
CA GLN A 160 8.07 -27.55 -1.26
C GLN A 160 8.62 -26.20 -0.77
N ASN A 161 8.95 -26.08 0.51
CA ASN A 161 9.58 -24.87 1.06
C ASN A 161 11.09 -24.93 0.85
N ASN A 162 11.58 -24.28 -0.22
CA ASN A 162 13.01 -24.22 -0.56
C ASN A 162 13.86 -23.47 0.49
N GLU A 163 13.26 -22.66 1.33
CA GLU A 163 13.94 -21.86 2.37
C GLU A 163 14.47 -22.73 3.50
N LEU A 164 13.88 -23.91 3.73
CA LEU A 164 14.31 -24.81 4.78
C LEU A 164 15.60 -25.57 4.47
N GLY A 165 16.15 -25.48 3.25
CA GLY A 165 17.42 -26.08 2.88
C GLY A 165 17.47 -27.61 3.02
N LEU A 166 16.33 -28.30 2.92
CA LEU A 166 16.21 -29.74 3.15
C LEU A 166 16.69 -30.61 1.97
N ASP A 167 17.37 -30.05 0.99
CA ASP A 167 17.88 -30.75 -0.18
C ASP A 167 19.26 -31.39 0.09
N GLY A 168 19.34 -32.72 -0.04
CA GLY A 168 20.59 -33.49 0.03
C GLY A 168 21.32 -33.62 -1.30
N ARG A 169 22.46 -34.31 -1.29
CA ARG A 169 23.27 -34.52 -2.51
C ARG A 169 22.52 -35.25 -3.61
N LEU A 170 21.70 -36.25 -3.25
CA LEU A 170 20.88 -37.00 -4.23
C LEU A 170 19.67 -36.21 -4.72
N SER A 171 19.11 -35.34 -3.89
CA SER A 171 18.01 -34.44 -4.29
C SER A 171 18.42 -33.47 -5.40
N LYS A 172 19.71 -33.09 -5.43
CA LYS A 172 20.30 -32.21 -6.48
C LYS A 172 20.39 -32.89 -7.83
N MET A 173 20.31 -34.22 -7.91
CA MET A 173 20.29 -34.92 -9.18
C MET A 173 18.99 -34.76 -9.97
N GLY A 174 17.94 -34.22 -9.33
CA GLY A 174 16.66 -33.91 -9.98
C GLY A 174 15.81 -35.13 -10.35
N GLY A 175 14.71 -34.86 -11.06
CA GLY A 175 13.86 -35.88 -11.64
C GLY A 175 13.21 -36.87 -10.65
N THR A 176 13.15 -38.14 -11.02
CA THR A 176 12.47 -39.20 -10.26
C THR A 176 13.11 -39.46 -8.90
N VAL A 177 14.44 -39.35 -8.79
CA VAL A 177 15.17 -39.56 -7.51
C VAL A 177 14.76 -38.56 -6.46
N LYS A 178 14.77 -37.26 -6.81
CA LYS A 178 14.30 -36.17 -5.94
C LYS A 178 12.88 -36.49 -5.46
N ARG A 179 11.98 -36.84 -6.35
CA ARG A 179 10.58 -37.13 -6.04
C ARG A 179 10.36 -38.28 -5.08
N VAL A 180 11.15 -39.37 -5.21
CA VAL A 180 11.10 -40.51 -4.29
C VAL A 180 11.57 -40.09 -2.88
N ILE A 181 12.65 -39.31 -2.79
CA ILE A 181 13.15 -38.80 -1.49
C ILE A 181 12.11 -37.92 -0.85
N GLU A 182 11.55 -36.93 -1.59
CA GLU A 182 10.49 -36.05 -1.10
C GLU A 182 9.29 -36.82 -0.58
N LYS A 183 8.81 -37.83 -1.35
CA LYS A 183 7.69 -38.68 -0.93
C LYS A 183 7.99 -39.46 0.34
N THR A 184 9.22 -39.93 0.51
CA THR A 184 9.62 -40.65 1.72
C THR A 184 9.62 -39.68 2.93
N LYS A 185 10.11 -38.47 2.75
CA LYS A 185 10.02 -37.44 3.78
C LYS A 185 8.56 -37.08 4.12
N GLU A 186 7.71 -36.87 3.11
CA GLU A 186 6.26 -36.66 3.29
C GLU A 186 5.62 -37.76 4.18
N TRP A 187 6.00 -39.07 3.97
CA TRP A 187 5.51 -40.17 4.79
C TRP A 187 5.94 -40.08 6.25
N ILE A 188 7.23 -39.80 6.48
CA ILE A 188 7.78 -39.69 7.84
C ILE A 188 7.12 -38.52 8.57
N ILE A 189 7.05 -37.35 7.93
CA ILE A 189 6.46 -36.13 8.50
C ILE A 189 4.96 -36.34 8.77
N SER A 190 4.22 -37.01 7.87
CA SER A 190 2.80 -37.29 8.07
C SER A 190 2.53 -38.11 9.34
N VAL A 191 3.36 -39.10 9.61
CA VAL A 191 3.23 -39.88 10.86
C VAL A 191 3.52 -39.04 12.09
N TYR A 192 4.50 -38.11 12.03
CA TYR A 192 4.77 -37.20 13.13
C TYR A 192 3.62 -36.18 13.35
N LEU A 193 3.04 -35.65 12.27
CA LEU A 193 1.89 -34.74 12.35
C LEU A 193 0.69 -35.42 13.02
N GLU A 194 0.34 -36.62 12.59
CA GLU A 194 -0.78 -37.42 13.18
C GLU A 194 -0.54 -37.84 14.63
N LYS A 195 0.70 -37.85 15.08
CA LYS A 195 1.05 -38.14 16.48
C LYS A 195 0.86 -36.91 17.39
N ASN A 196 1.07 -35.73 16.84
CA ASN A 196 1.12 -34.50 17.63
C ASN A 196 -0.14 -33.62 17.48
N PHE A 197 -0.94 -33.80 16.44
CA PHE A 197 -2.13 -33.00 16.14
C PHE A 197 -3.36 -33.88 15.99
N THR A 198 -4.52 -33.35 16.38
CA THR A 198 -5.82 -33.96 16.14
C THR A 198 -6.19 -33.93 14.66
N LYS A 199 -7.14 -34.75 14.25
CA LYS A 199 -7.65 -34.75 12.87
C LYS A 199 -8.23 -33.40 12.46
N GLU A 200 -8.91 -32.74 13.34
CA GLU A 200 -9.51 -31.42 13.17
C GLU A 200 -8.43 -30.35 12.96
N GLU A 201 -7.38 -30.38 13.78
CA GLU A 201 -6.23 -29.47 13.62
C GLU A 201 -5.52 -29.70 12.27
N ILE A 202 -5.32 -30.95 11.85
CA ILE A 202 -4.71 -31.30 10.56
C ILE A 202 -5.55 -30.77 9.40
N ILE A 203 -6.89 -30.88 9.44
CA ILE A 203 -7.78 -30.29 8.41
C ILE A 203 -7.63 -28.78 8.36
N ALA A 204 -7.66 -28.11 9.54
CA ALA A 204 -7.52 -26.65 9.60
C ALA A 204 -6.13 -26.22 9.07
N MET A 205 -5.05 -26.87 9.48
CA MET A 205 -3.69 -26.60 9.02
C MET A 205 -3.57 -26.82 7.49
N TYR A 206 -4.16 -27.88 6.96
CA TYR A 206 -4.14 -28.14 5.52
C TYR A 206 -4.84 -27.05 4.72
N LEU A 207 -6.04 -26.66 5.14
CA LEU A 207 -6.80 -25.58 4.49
C LEU A 207 -6.16 -24.20 4.65
N ASN A 208 -5.45 -23.94 5.76
CA ASN A 208 -4.70 -22.71 5.98
C ASN A 208 -3.43 -22.60 5.13
N THR A 209 -2.81 -23.74 4.76
CA THR A 209 -1.53 -23.74 4.04
C THR A 209 -1.66 -23.99 2.54
N SER A 210 -2.84 -24.39 2.09
CA SER A 210 -3.07 -24.73 0.69
C SER A 210 -3.19 -23.48 -0.19
N PRO A 211 -2.56 -23.48 -1.39
CA PRO A 211 -2.73 -22.40 -2.37
C PRO A 211 -4.03 -22.59 -3.17
N PHE A 212 -4.76 -21.47 -3.40
CA PHE A 212 -6.01 -21.43 -4.15
C PHE A 212 -5.96 -20.57 -5.42
N SER A 213 -4.77 -20.27 -5.96
CA SER A 213 -4.59 -19.36 -7.09
C SER A 213 -4.96 -17.90 -6.74
N SER A 214 -4.86 -16.97 -7.70
CA SER A 214 -5.22 -15.56 -7.53
C SER A 214 -4.58 -14.90 -6.29
N ASN A 215 -3.36 -15.32 -5.94
CA ASN A 215 -2.63 -14.92 -4.72
C ASN A 215 -3.35 -15.23 -3.39
N ALA A 216 -4.34 -16.13 -3.42
CA ALA A 216 -5.06 -16.57 -2.24
C ALA A 216 -4.38 -17.81 -1.65
N TYR A 217 -3.82 -17.66 -0.46
CA TYR A 217 -3.21 -18.74 0.33
C TYR A 217 -4.03 -18.95 1.60
N GLY A 218 -4.51 -20.18 1.77
CA GLY A 218 -5.45 -20.54 2.83
C GLY A 218 -6.90 -20.25 2.49
N ILE A 219 -7.77 -21.04 3.13
CA ILE A 219 -9.20 -21.09 2.84
C ILE A 219 -9.93 -19.77 3.14
N LYS A 220 -9.49 -19.04 4.17
CA LYS A 220 -10.11 -17.75 4.54
C LYS A 220 -9.95 -16.73 3.42
N VAL A 221 -8.73 -16.60 2.91
CA VAL A 221 -8.45 -15.69 1.80
C VAL A 221 -9.14 -16.16 0.53
N ALA A 222 -9.18 -17.46 0.27
CA ALA A 222 -9.84 -18.02 -0.91
C ALA A 222 -11.36 -17.78 -0.88
N ALA A 223 -12.03 -18.03 0.25
CA ALA A 223 -13.46 -17.75 0.42
C ALA A 223 -13.79 -16.27 0.20
N GLN A 224 -12.98 -15.39 0.77
CA GLN A 224 -13.11 -13.94 0.58
C GLN A 224 -12.84 -13.52 -0.87
N THR A 225 -11.80 -14.07 -1.51
CA THR A 225 -11.39 -13.70 -2.87
C THR A 225 -12.43 -14.12 -3.92
N TYR A 226 -12.94 -15.34 -3.84
CA TYR A 226 -13.82 -15.88 -4.87
C TYR A 226 -15.32 -15.63 -4.63
N PHE A 227 -15.74 -15.55 -3.35
CA PHE A 227 -17.14 -15.50 -2.97
C PHE A 227 -17.49 -14.37 -2.01
N ASN A 228 -16.50 -13.56 -1.58
CA ASN A 228 -16.68 -12.48 -0.60
C ASN A 228 -17.38 -12.97 0.69
N LYS A 229 -17.01 -14.18 1.14
CA LYS A 229 -17.58 -14.89 2.28
C LYS A 229 -16.53 -15.34 3.27
N THR A 230 -16.98 -15.65 4.49
CA THR A 230 -16.17 -16.36 5.49
C THR A 230 -16.25 -17.87 5.29
N PRO A 231 -15.23 -18.68 5.68
CA PRO A 231 -15.22 -20.13 5.44
C PRO A 231 -16.36 -20.91 6.09
N ASP A 232 -16.91 -20.42 7.20
CA ASP A 232 -18.08 -21.00 7.89
C ASP A 232 -19.40 -20.83 7.13
N SER A 233 -19.46 -19.84 6.24
CA SER A 233 -20.65 -19.50 5.44
C SER A 233 -20.63 -20.09 4.01
N LEU A 234 -19.58 -20.82 3.65
CA LEU A 234 -19.49 -21.48 2.36
C LEU A 234 -20.51 -22.61 2.22
N ASN A 235 -21.29 -22.60 1.15
CA ASN A 235 -22.19 -23.68 0.78
C ASN A 235 -21.48 -24.81 0.04
N ILE A 236 -22.22 -25.87 -0.26
CA ILE A 236 -21.66 -27.08 -0.91
C ILE A 236 -21.08 -26.83 -2.30
N GLN A 237 -21.66 -25.90 -3.08
CA GLN A 237 -21.20 -25.57 -4.42
C GLN A 237 -19.89 -24.78 -4.39
N GLU A 238 -19.84 -23.73 -3.54
CA GLU A 238 -18.66 -22.90 -3.33
C GLU A 238 -17.50 -23.72 -2.76
N SER A 239 -17.81 -24.60 -1.79
CA SER A 239 -16.87 -25.57 -1.24
C SER A 239 -16.31 -26.51 -2.32
N ALA A 240 -17.17 -27.00 -3.22
CA ALA A 240 -16.75 -27.88 -4.31
C ALA A 240 -15.87 -27.17 -5.36
N VAL A 241 -16.07 -25.86 -5.60
CA VAL A 241 -15.17 -25.05 -6.44
C VAL A 241 -13.81 -24.93 -5.78
N LEU A 242 -13.74 -24.54 -4.50
CA LEU A 242 -12.48 -24.33 -3.79
C LEU A 242 -11.71 -25.63 -3.61
N VAL A 243 -12.36 -26.72 -3.22
CA VAL A 243 -11.72 -28.04 -3.12
C VAL A 243 -11.28 -28.56 -4.50
N GLY A 244 -12.05 -28.30 -5.54
CA GLY A 244 -11.68 -28.62 -6.91
C GLY A 244 -10.40 -27.92 -7.39
N LEU A 245 -10.17 -26.68 -6.94
CA LEU A 245 -8.96 -25.91 -7.21
C LEU A 245 -7.68 -26.58 -6.70
N LEU A 246 -7.72 -27.23 -5.53
CA LEU A 246 -6.55 -27.84 -4.88
C LEU A 246 -5.80 -28.84 -5.76
N GLN A 247 -6.48 -29.47 -6.71
CA GLN A 247 -5.86 -30.47 -7.59
C GLN A 247 -5.03 -29.86 -8.72
N ALA A 248 -5.41 -28.67 -9.22
CA ALA A 248 -4.64 -27.94 -10.23
C ALA A 248 -5.09 -26.46 -10.25
N ILE A 249 -4.46 -25.65 -9.42
CA ILE A 249 -4.86 -24.26 -9.10
C ILE A 249 -4.99 -23.32 -10.31
N THR A 250 -4.23 -23.53 -11.38
CA THR A 250 -4.34 -22.73 -12.61
C THR A 250 -5.42 -23.29 -13.54
N ARG A 251 -5.47 -24.62 -13.70
CA ARG A 251 -6.37 -25.29 -14.65
C ARG A 251 -7.84 -25.18 -14.26
N PHE A 252 -8.12 -25.25 -12.96
CA PHE A 252 -9.48 -25.23 -12.41
C PHE A 252 -9.87 -23.89 -11.80
N ASN A 253 -9.11 -22.83 -12.06
CA ASN A 253 -9.44 -21.49 -11.60
C ASN A 253 -10.73 -21.00 -12.26
N PRO A 254 -11.78 -20.64 -11.49
CA PRO A 254 -13.08 -20.28 -12.05
C PRO A 254 -13.07 -18.95 -12.81
N VAL A 255 -12.08 -18.09 -12.56
CA VAL A 255 -11.92 -16.82 -13.27
C VAL A 255 -11.16 -17.01 -14.59
N LEU A 256 -10.09 -17.82 -14.57
CA LEU A 256 -9.24 -18.04 -15.75
C LEU A 256 -9.80 -19.10 -16.69
N ASN A 257 -10.45 -20.13 -16.15
CA ASN A 257 -10.92 -21.31 -16.89
C ASN A 257 -12.31 -21.75 -16.37
N PRO A 258 -13.38 -20.98 -16.55
CA PRO A 258 -14.70 -21.20 -15.94
C PRO A 258 -15.31 -22.56 -16.33
N GLU A 259 -15.16 -23.01 -17.57
CA GLU A 259 -15.68 -24.31 -18.02
C GLU A 259 -14.96 -25.50 -17.35
N ASN A 260 -13.63 -25.43 -17.21
CA ASN A 260 -12.88 -26.45 -16.51
C ASN A 260 -13.22 -26.49 -15.01
N SER A 261 -13.43 -25.31 -14.41
CA SER A 261 -13.84 -25.17 -13.02
C SER A 261 -15.24 -25.76 -12.80
N LEU A 262 -16.20 -25.44 -13.66
CA LEU A 262 -17.57 -25.98 -13.58
C LEU A 262 -17.56 -27.52 -13.69
N ARG A 263 -16.83 -28.07 -14.66
CA ARG A 263 -16.69 -29.53 -14.80
C ARG A 263 -16.08 -30.16 -13.55
N LYS A 264 -15.02 -29.51 -13.00
CA LYS A 264 -14.34 -30.02 -11.79
C LYS A 264 -15.24 -29.96 -10.56
N ARG A 265 -15.96 -28.85 -10.36
CA ARG A 265 -16.99 -28.74 -9.31
C ARG A 265 -18.01 -29.88 -9.39
N ASN A 266 -18.51 -30.16 -10.59
CA ASN A 266 -19.48 -31.23 -10.80
C ASN A 266 -18.90 -32.62 -10.52
N GLU A 267 -17.62 -32.87 -10.83
CA GLU A 267 -16.91 -34.11 -10.43
C GLU A 267 -16.84 -34.25 -8.90
N VAL A 268 -16.55 -33.16 -8.17
CA VAL A 268 -16.50 -33.17 -6.71
C VAL A 268 -17.89 -33.43 -6.13
N ILE A 269 -18.92 -32.73 -6.61
CA ILE A 269 -20.32 -32.95 -6.19
C ILE A 269 -20.78 -34.38 -6.47
N THR A 270 -20.38 -34.97 -7.60
CA THR A 270 -20.67 -36.37 -7.93
C THR A 270 -20.05 -37.34 -6.91
N LYS A 271 -18.85 -37.05 -6.38
CA LYS A 271 -18.26 -37.84 -5.29
C LYS A 271 -19.07 -37.75 -4.00
N LEU A 272 -19.53 -36.55 -3.65
CA LEU A 272 -20.40 -36.33 -2.47
C LEU A 272 -21.70 -37.14 -2.55
N TYR A 273 -22.32 -37.17 -3.72
CA TYR A 273 -23.51 -37.98 -3.97
C TYR A 273 -23.21 -39.47 -3.88
N ARG A 274 -22.12 -39.95 -4.52
CA ARG A 274 -21.74 -41.39 -4.48
C ARG A 274 -21.40 -41.90 -3.10
N HIS A 275 -20.90 -41.04 -2.23
CA HIS A 275 -20.58 -41.38 -0.85
C HIS A 275 -21.75 -41.06 0.14
N GLY A 276 -22.92 -40.64 -0.35
CA GLY A 276 -24.14 -40.50 0.44
C GLY A 276 -24.21 -39.24 1.30
N TYR A 277 -23.34 -38.23 1.06
CA TYR A 277 -23.47 -36.91 1.71
C TYR A 277 -24.67 -36.15 1.14
N ILE A 278 -24.76 -36.09 -0.20
CA ILE A 278 -25.98 -35.69 -0.91
C ILE A 278 -26.87 -36.90 -0.99
N LYS A 279 -28.05 -36.84 -0.41
CA LYS A 279 -28.86 -38.05 -0.18
C LYS A 279 -29.77 -38.40 -1.33
N THR A 280 -30.29 -37.45 -2.08
CA THR A 280 -31.25 -37.66 -3.15
C THR A 280 -30.69 -37.30 -4.51
N PHE A 281 -31.22 -37.95 -5.56
CA PHE A 281 -30.86 -37.62 -6.93
C PHE A 281 -31.36 -36.20 -7.33
N GLU A 282 -32.53 -35.83 -6.85
CA GLU A 282 -33.15 -34.51 -7.10
C GLU A 282 -32.24 -33.39 -6.58
N GLU A 283 -31.72 -33.52 -5.35
CA GLU A 283 -30.77 -32.58 -4.75
C GLU A 283 -29.49 -32.50 -5.58
N TYR A 284 -28.91 -33.65 -5.92
CA TYR A 284 -27.71 -33.73 -6.77
C TYR A 284 -27.94 -33.07 -8.14
N ASP A 285 -29.02 -33.38 -8.83
CA ASP A 285 -29.33 -32.86 -10.17
C ASP A 285 -29.58 -31.34 -10.14
N SER A 286 -30.23 -30.86 -9.08
CA SER A 286 -30.43 -29.43 -8.88
C SER A 286 -29.11 -28.67 -8.75
N ILE A 287 -28.18 -29.22 -7.95
CA ILE A 287 -26.89 -28.55 -7.67
C ILE A 287 -25.99 -28.52 -8.91
N ILE A 288 -25.88 -29.60 -9.68
CA ILE A 288 -24.98 -29.66 -10.84
C ILE A 288 -25.40 -28.74 -12.00
N ARG A 289 -26.69 -28.39 -12.08
CA ARG A 289 -27.22 -27.49 -13.13
C ARG A 289 -26.97 -26.02 -12.86
N LEU A 290 -26.69 -25.63 -11.62
CA LEU A 290 -26.46 -24.24 -11.26
C LEU A 290 -25.11 -23.75 -11.82
N PRO A 291 -25.02 -22.50 -12.29
CA PRO A 291 -23.74 -21.90 -12.67
C PRO A 291 -22.84 -21.69 -11.44
N ILE A 292 -21.58 -21.37 -11.67
CA ILE A 292 -20.69 -20.84 -10.62
C ILE A 292 -20.92 -19.33 -10.54
N GLU A 293 -21.44 -18.86 -9.41
CA GLU A 293 -21.60 -17.44 -9.12
C GLU A 293 -20.41 -16.98 -8.31
N LEU A 294 -19.69 -15.98 -8.82
CA LEU A 294 -18.50 -15.40 -8.18
C LEU A 294 -18.79 -13.96 -7.75
N ASP A 295 -18.41 -13.61 -6.52
CA ASP A 295 -18.19 -12.22 -6.09
C ASP A 295 -16.68 -12.02 -5.93
N TYR A 296 -15.98 -11.95 -7.08
CA TYR A 296 -14.53 -12.04 -7.17
C TYR A 296 -13.85 -10.72 -6.82
N LYS A 297 -13.13 -10.71 -5.69
CA LYS A 297 -12.34 -9.57 -5.21
C LYS A 297 -10.97 -10.04 -4.74
N VAL A 298 -9.92 -9.62 -5.43
CA VAL A 298 -8.54 -9.91 -5.02
C VAL A 298 -8.02 -8.79 -4.14
N GLU A 299 -7.67 -9.10 -2.89
CA GLU A 299 -6.89 -8.16 -2.08
C GLU A 299 -5.52 -7.96 -2.75
N ASN A 300 -5.22 -6.74 -3.17
CA ASN A 300 -3.92 -6.36 -3.69
C ASN A 300 -3.44 -5.06 -3.04
N HIS A 301 -2.13 -4.80 -3.11
CA HIS A 301 -1.51 -3.62 -2.49
C HIS A 301 -1.95 -2.28 -3.11
N ASN A 302 -2.65 -2.30 -4.25
CA ASN A 302 -3.08 -1.10 -4.97
C ASN A 302 -4.54 -0.72 -4.66
N GLU A 303 -5.31 -1.62 -4.06
CA GLU A 303 -6.73 -1.44 -3.74
C GLU A 303 -6.94 -1.26 -2.23
N GLY A 304 -8.10 -0.73 -1.82
CA GLY A 304 -8.39 -0.36 -0.44
C GLY A 304 -7.96 1.06 -0.10
N LEU A 305 -8.17 1.46 1.16
CA LEU A 305 -7.87 2.81 1.65
C LEU A 305 -6.36 3.07 1.74
N ALA A 306 -5.97 4.32 1.54
CA ALA A 306 -4.63 4.86 1.72
C ALA A 306 -3.50 4.06 1.00
N PRO A 307 -3.63 3.69 -0.29
CA PRO A 307 -2.62 2.85 -0.96
C PRO A 307 -1.25 3.52 -1.07
N TYR A 308 -1.20 4.85 -1.24
CA TYR A 308 0.04 5.63 -1.23
C TYR A 308 0.72 5.61 0.14
N PHE A 309 -0.04 5.85 1.20
CA PHE A 309 0.44 5.78 2.58
C PHE A 309 1.04 4.40 2.88
N ARG A 310 0.31 3.32 2.59
CA ARG A 310 0.78 1.94 2.79
C ARG A 310 2.09 1.67 2.04
N SER A 311 2.19 2.16 0.80
CA SER A 311 3.41 2.01 -0.01
C SER A 311 4.58 2.80 0.56
N MET A 312 4.34 4.04 1.01
CA MET A 312 5.38 4.92 1.54
C MET A 312 5.97 4.45 2.86
N ILE A 313 5.12 4.00 3.79
CA ILE A 313 5.61 3.57 5.11
C ILE A 313 6.23 2.17 5.10
N LYS A 314 6.04 1.39 4.02
CA LYS A 314 6.59 0.03 3.91
C LYS A 314 8.10 0.01 4.12
N ALA A 315 8.83 0.96 3.54
CA ALA A 315 10.29 1.02 3.68
C ALA A 315 10.73 1.33 5.12
N ASP A 316 10.04 2.25 5.81
CA ASP A 316 10.31 2.58 7.21
C ASP A 316 10.02 1.37 8.12
N LEU A 317 8.91 0.66 7.87
CA LEU A 317 8.53 -0.55 8.59
C LEU A 317 9.51 -1.70 8.35
N MET A 318 9.94 -1.93 7.11
CA MET A 318 10.95 -2.96 6.79
C MET A 318 12.27 -2.70 7.50
N LYS A 319 12.70 -1.43 7.56
CA LYS A 319 13.89 -1.04 8.30
C LYS A 319 13.73 -1.34 9.80
N TRP A 320 12.61 -0.93 10.40
CA TRP A 320 12.33 -1.19 11.82
C TRP A 320 12.26 -2.70 12.12
N CYS A 321 11.62 -3.50 11.26
CA CYS A 321 11.56 -4.95 11.39
C CYS A 321 12.94 -5.58 11.33
N ALA A 322 13.80 -5.16 10.40
CA ALA A 322 15.17 -5.66 10.27
C ALA A 322 16.01 -5.35 11.53
N GLU A 323 15.87 -4.16 12.11
CA GLU A 323 16.53 -3.77 13.37
C GLU A 323 16.06 -4.59 14.57
N ASN A 324 14.85 -5.17 14.52
CA ASN A 324 14.26 -5.99 15.59
C ASN A 324 14.24 -7.50 15.27
N ASN A 325 14.95 -7.96 14.23
CA ASN A 325 14.97 -9.35 13.76
C ASN A 325 13.57 -9.91 13.43
N LEU A 326 12.72 -9.10 12.84
CA LEU A 326 11.37 -9.42 12.40
C LEU A 326 11.27 -9.33 10.88
N ASP A 327 10.26 -9.98 10.31
CA ASP A 327 9.88 -9.88 8.91
C ASP A 327 8.52 -9.21 8.78
N LEU A 328 8.46 -8.07 8.10
CA LEU A 328 7.22 -7.32 7.92
C LEU A 328 6.12 -8.13 7.22
N GLU A 329 6.49 -8.99 6.29
CA GLU A 329 5.53 -9.71 5.45
C GLU A 329 5.08 -11.04 6.05
N ASN A 330 5.87 -11.60 7.01
CA ASN A 330 5.68 -12.96 7.50
C ASN A 330 5.53 -13.07 9.03
N SER A 331 5.77 -12.00 9.81
CA SER A 331 5.72 -12.06 11.28
C SER A 331 4.33 -11.83 11.89
N GLY A 332 3.31 -11.52 11.09
CA GLY A 332 1.94 -11.34 11.58
C GLY A 332 1.76 -10.15 12.52
N LEU A 333 2.45 -9.05 12.24
CA LEU A 333 2.41 -7.85 13.06
C LEU A 333 1.06 -7.12 12.95
N ARG A 334 0.61 -6.53 14.03
CA ARG A 334 -0.48 -5.56 14.05
C ARG A 334 0.10 -4.17 14.20
N ILE A 335 -0.03 -3.35 13.17
CA ILE A 335 0.58 -2.02 13.07
C ILE A 335 -0.54 -0.99 13.16
N TYR A 336 -0.61 -0.30 14.27
CA TYR A 336 -1.62 0.74 14.52
C TYR A 336 -1.12 2.07 14.03
N THR A 337 -1.93 2.72 13.20
CA THR A 337 -1.63 4.00 12.60
C THR A 337 -2.49 5.12 13.18
N THR A 338 -2.14 6.36 12.88
CA THR A 338 -2.90 7.55 13.26
C THR A 338 -4.01 7.90 12.25
N ILE A 339 -4.03 7.24 11.08
CA ILE A 339 -5.01 7.48 10.02
C ILE A 339 -6.43 7.19 10.53
N ASP A 340 -7.38 8.09 10.31
CA ASP A 340 -8.80 7.87 10.54
C ASP A 340 -9.44 7.42 9.21
N SER A 341 -10.13 6.29 9.20
CA SER A 341 -10.66 5.69 7.96
C SER A 341 -11.70 6.56 7.26
N ARG A 342 -12.48 7.35 8.02
CA ARG A 342 -13.49 8.28 7.51
C ARG A 342 -12.83 9.47 6.86
N MET A 343 -11.87 10.12 7.57
CA MET A 343 -11.12 11.25 7.05
C MET A 343 -10.31 10.86 5.81
N GLN A 344 -9.70 9.68 5.80
CA GLN A 344 -8.98 9.16 4.63
C GLN A 344 -9.91 9.00 3.42
N ARG A 345 -11.10 8.46 3.61
CA ARG A 345 -12.11 8.32 2.54
C ARG A 345 -12.55 9.69 2.02
N TYR A 346 -12.85 10.63 2.90
CA TYR A 346 -13.22 11.99 2.50
C TYR A 346 -12.12 12.69 1.72
N ALA A 347 -10.86 12.46 2.08
CA ALA A 347 -9.71 13.00 1.36
C ALA A 347 -9.57 12.38 -0.05
N GLU A 348 -9.69 11.06 -0.17
CA GLU A 348 -9.64 10.37 -1.47
C GLU A 348 -10.79 10.80 -2.38
N GLU A 349 -12.01 10.91 -1.85
CA GLU A 349 -13.18 11.38 -2.58
C GLU A 349 -13.00 12.83 -3.04
N ALA A 350 -12.56 13.74 -2.15
CA ALA A 350 -12.34 15.14 -2.48
C ALA A 350 -11.30 15.31 -3.59
N VAL A 351 -10.19 14.54 -3.53
CA VAL A 351 -9.17 14.52 -4.58
C VAL A 351 -9.77 13.98 -5.88
N ALA A 352 -10.48 12.86 -5.85
CA ALA A 352 -11.05 12.26 -7.06
C ALA A 352 -12.08 13.18 -7.73
N GLU A 353 -13.02 13.75 -6.97
CA GLU A 353 -14.05 14.65 -7.45
C GLU A 353 -13.45 15.91 -8.10
N GLN A 354 -12.56 16.59 -7.39
CA GLN A 354 -12.00 17.85 -7.86
C GLN A 354 -10.96 17.67 -8.96
N MET A 355 -10.14 16.63 -8.91
CA MET A 355 -9.15 16.37 -9.95
C MET A 355 -9.79 15.94 -11.27
N LYS A 356 -10.94 15.25 -11.24
CA LYS A 356 -11.74 14.98 -12.44
C LYS A 356 -12.16 16.29 -13.12
N ILE A 357 -12.63 17.28 -12.36
CA ILE A 357 -13.01 18.60 -12.86
C ILE A 357 -11.78 19.34 -13.41
N GLN A 358 -10.69 19.35 -12.66
CA GLN A 358 -9.44 20.01 -13.06
C GLN A 358 -8.87 19.40 -14.34
N GLN A 359 -8.92 18.07 -14.49
CA GLN A 359 -8.46 17.42 -15.72
C GLN A 359 -9.30 17.82 -16.93
N GLN A 360 -10.63 17.88 -16.79
CA GLN A 360 -11.49 18.33 -17.88
C GLN A 360 -11.22 19.78 -18.32
N ILE A 361 -10.89 20.66 -17.36
CA ILE A 361 -10.48 22.04 -17.65
C ILE A 361 -9.12 22.04 -18.38
N PHE A 362 -8.16 21.25 -17.88
CA PHE A 362 -6.83 21.12 -18.45
C PHE A 362 -6.86 20.57 -19.88
N ASP A 363 -7.64 19.50 -20.12
CA ASP A 363 -7.80 18.89 -21.45
C ASP A 363 -8.43 19.86 -22.46
N ARG A 364 -9.41 20.66 -22.03
CA ARG A 364 -10.01 21.71 -22.89
C ARG A 364 -9.03 22.83 -23.20
N HIS A 365 -8.22 23.21 -22.21
CA HIS A 365 -7.20 24.25 -22.36
C HIS A 365 -6.12 23.85 -23.40
N TRP A 366 -5.70 22.56 -23.37
CA TRP A 366 -4.68 22.01 -24.26
C TRP A 366 -5.23 21.28 -25.49
N LYS A 367 -6.51 21.47 -25.82
CA LYS A 367 -7.14 20.79 -26.96
C LYS A 367 -6.35 21.02 -28.25
N GLY A 368 -5.85 19.93 -28.87
CA GLY A 368 -5.07 19.95 -30.10
C GLY A 368 -3.61 20.38 -29.94
N ARG A 369 -3.13 20.62 -28.71
CA ARG A 369 -1.74 20.97 -28.38
C ARG A 369 -1.19 20.07 -27.30
N ASN A 370 0.13 20.08 -27.12
CA ASN A 370 0.80 19.36 -26.05
C ASN A 370 1.05 20.27 -24.83
N PRO A 371 0.90 19.76 -23.58
CA PRO A 371 1.02 20.59 -22.37
C PRO A 371 2.45 20.79 -21.89
N TRP A 372 3.46 20.17 -22.51
CA TRP A 372 4.86 20.34 -22.14
C TRP A 372 5.49 21.50 -22.91
N ILE A 373 5.64 22.59 -22.22
CA ILE A 373 6.16 23.85 -22.77
C ILE A 373 7.37 24.33 -21.95
N ASP A 374 8.25 25.07 -22.62
CA ASP A 374 9.39 25.73 -21.99
C ASP A 374 9.01 27.09 -21.35
N GLU A 375 10.00 27.80 -20.80
CA GLU A 375 9.84 29.10 -20.17
C GLU A 375 9.32 30.17 -21.15
N ASN A 376 9.56 29.99 -22.47
CA ASN A 376 9.09 30.86 -23.53
C ASN A 376 7.69 30.47 -24.07
N ARG A 377 7.01 29.52 -23.37
CA ARG A 377 5.71 28.93 -23.76
C ARG A 377 5.74 28.22 -25.12
N GLN A 378 6.91 27.69 -25.51
CA GLN A 378 7.04 26.89 -26.73
C GLN A 378 7.06 25.40 -26.37
N GLU A 379 6.45 24.59 -27.24
CA GLU A 379 6.45 23.13 -27.09
C GLU A 379 7.88 22.59 -27.08
N ILE A 380 8.21 21.78 -26.08
CA ILE A 380 9.52 21.13 -25.92
C ILE A 380 9.61 20.02 -26.96
N LYS A 381 10.38 20.23 -28.02
CA LYS A 381 10.64 19.24 -29.07
C LYS A 381 11.37 18.02 -28.51
N GLY A 382 10.95 16.81 -28.91
CA GLY A 382 11.58 15.57 -28.45
C GLY A 382 11.30 15.23 -26.97
N PHE A 383 10.29 15.85 -26.36
CA PHE A 383 9.93 15.59 -24.96
C PHE A 383 9.63 14.10 -24.73
N LEU A 384 8.71 13.51 -25.50
CA LEU A 384 8.33 12.11 -25.34
C LEU A 384 9.49 11.15 -25.63
N GLU A 385 10.32 11.46 -26.64
CA GLU A 385 11.52 10.70 -27.00
C GLU A 385 12.57 10.70 -25.88
N SER A 386 12.67 11.79 -25.13
CA SER A 386 13.55 11.87 -23.97
C SER A 386 13.00 11.06 -22.79
N ARG A 387 11.67 11.08 -22.60
CA ARG A 387 11.01 10.43 -21.46
C ARG A 387 10.84 8.92 -21.63
N ILE A 388 10.59 8.43 -22.86
CA ILE A 388 10.51 6.99 -23.11
C ILE A 388 11.81 6.27 -22.72
N ARG A 389 12.97 6.90 -22.89
CA ARG A 389 14.28 6.33 -22.51
C ARG A 389 14.42 6.02 -21.03
N LEU A 390 13.64 6.66 -20.18
CA LEU A 390 13.63 6.43 -18.72
C LEU A 390 12.74 5.27 -18.31
N THR A 391 11.93 4.72 -19.22
CA THR A 391 10.98 3.64 -18.92
C THR A 391 11.64 2.27 -18.97
N ASP A 392 11.11 1.31 -18.18
CA ASP A 392 11.56 -0.08 -18.21
C ASP A 392 11.27 -0.77 -19.54
N ALA A 393 10.18 -0.36 -20.22
CA ALA A 393 9.85 -0.85 -21.57
C ALA A 393 10.99 -0.51 -22.55
N TYR A 394 11.48 0.72 -22.55
CA TYR A 394 12.62 1.11 -23.37
C TYR A 394 13.89 0.35 -22.98
N ARG A 395 14.23 0.27 -21.69
CA ARG A 395 15.42 -0.43 -21.19
C ARG A 395 15.43 -1.89 -21.62
N THR A 396 14.31 -2.58 -21.47
CA THR A 396 14.14 -3.99 -21.87
C THR A 396 14.31 -4.17 -23.39
N LEU A 397 13.65 -3.33 -24.18
CA LEU A 397 13.73 -3.41 -25.65
C LEU A 397 15.11 -3.00 -26.17
N ALA A 398 15.72 -1.95 -25.60
CA ALA A 398 17.06 -1.50 -25.99
C ALA A 398 18.14 -2.53 -25.64
N ALA A 399 18.00 -3.26 -24.53
CA ALA A 399 18.89 -4.38 -24.19
C ALA A 399 18.78 -5.54 -25.20
N LYS A 400 17.57 -5.77 -25.75
CA LYS A 400 17.31 -6.85 -26.70
C LYS A 400 17.69 -6.53 -28.13
N TYR A 401 17.41 -5.31 -28.58
CA TYR A 401 17.52 -4.93 -30.01
C TYR A 401 18.60 -3.89 -30.30
N GLY A 402 19.24 -3.35 -29.27
CA GLY A 402 20.20 -2.25 -29.36
C GLY A 402 19.54 -0.87 -29.26
N LYS A 403 20.31 0.11 -28.74
CA LYS A 403 19.90 1.51 -28.69
C LYS A 403 19.83 2.06 -30.13
N ASP A 404 18.81 2.79 -30.47
CA ASP A 404 18.63 3.46 -31.78
C ASP A 404 18.44 2.50 -32.98
N SER A 405 18.07 1.23 -32.79
CA SER A 405 17.76 0.30 -33.87
C SER A 405 16.33 0.48 -34.41
N ASP A 406 16.13 0.19 -35.70
CA ASP A 406 14.80 0.20 -36.34
C ASP A 406 13.84 -0.75 -35.63
N SER A 407 14.34 -1.90 -35.14
CA SER A 407 13.57 -2.84 -34.35
C SER A 407 13.07 -2.23 -33.04
N LEU A 408 13.91 -1.47 -32.33
CA LEU A 408 13.51 -0.76 -31.13
C LEU A 408 12.40 0.23 -31.42
N HIS A 409 12.55 1.07 -32.44
CA HIS A 409 11.54 2.03 -32.87
C HIS A 409 10.24 1.34 -33.28
N TYR A 410 10.29 0.23 -34.02
CA TYR A 410 9.12 -0.56 -34.37
C TYR A 410 8.36 -1.05 -33.14
N TYR A 411 9.04 -1.68 -32.16
CA TYR A 411 8.38 -2.22 -30.98
C TYR A 411 7.87 -1.16 -30.01
N LEU A 412 8.50 0.01 -29.94
CA LEU A 412 8.01 1.15 -29.15
C LEU A 412 6.71 1.73 -29.73
N ASN A 413 6.54 1.68 -31.07
CA ASN A 413 5.37 2.20 -31.77
C ASN A 413 4.32 1.14 -32.15
N LYS A 414 4.61 -0.14 -31.93
CA LYS A 414 3.67 -1.24 -32.20
C LYS A 414 2.49 -1.19 -31.24
N LYS A 415 1.28 -1.02 -31.79
CA LYS A 415 0.03 -1.02 -31.03
C LYS A 415 -0.27 -2.41 -30.47
N ARG A 416 -0.79 -2.44 -29.23
CA ARG A 416 -1.21 -3.62 -28.50
C ARG A 416 -2.43 -3.31 -27.63
N PRO A 417 -3.27 -4.28 -27.27
CA PRO A 417 -4.31 -4.08 -26.29
C PRO A 417 -3.71 -3.66 -24.95
N MET A 418 -4.21 -2.57 -24.39
CA MET A 418 -3.83 -2.05 -23.07
C MET A 418 -5.07 -1.60 -22.32
N ARG A 419 -5.11 -1.87 -21.03
CA ARG A 419 -6.08 -1.29 -20.10
C ARG A 419 -5.45 -0.06 -19.48
N VAL A 420 -6.11 1.08 -19.59
CA VAL A 420 -5.62 2.39 -19.16
C VAL A 420 -6.57 3.02 -18.16
N PHE A 421 -6.02 3.85 -17.26
CA PHE A 421 -6.81 4.68 -16.35
C PHE A 421 -7.61 5.73 -17.13
N SER A 422 -8.85 5.98 -16.73
CA SER A 422 -9.58 7.19 -17.03
C SER A 422 -10.41 7.61 -15.83
N TRP A 423 -10.85 8.86 -15.78
CA TRP A 423 -11.69 9.38 -14.68
C TRP A 423 -13.10 8.76 -14.64
N ASP A 424 -13.49 8.04 -15.68
CA ASP A 424 -14.76 7.32 -15.77
C ASP A 424 -14.61 5.80 -15.60
N GLY A 425 -13.46 5.36 -15.09
CA GLY A 425 -13.07 3.96 -14.90
C GLY A 425 -12.00 3.49 -15.88
N GLU A 426 -11.61 2.23 -15.77
CA GLU A 426 -10.60 1.64 -16.67
C GLU A 426 -11.15 1.48 -18.09
N ARG A 427 -10.31 1.75 -19.08
CA ARG A 427 -10.67 1.64 -20.49
C ARG A 427 -9.70 0.75 -21.24
N ASP A 428 -10.22 -0.23 -21.98
CA ASP A 428 -9.44 -1.03 -22.91
C ASP A 428 -9.22 -0.25 -24.22
N THR A 429 -7.98 -0.20 -24.68
CA THR A 429 -7.58 0.57 -25.87
C THR A 429 -6.43 -0.10 -26.60
N LEU A 430 -6.17 0.33 -27.85
CA LEU A 430 -5.03 -0.11 -28.65
C LEU A 430 -3.96 0.98 -28.66
N PHE A 431 -3.01 0.89 -27.76
CA PHE A 431 -1.89 1.81 -27.62
C PHE A 431 -0.55 1.14 -27.91
N SER A 432 0.39 1.91 -28.44
CA SER A 432 1.82 1.62 -28.37
C SER A 432 2.40 2.09 -27.03
N PHE A 433 3.66 1.79 -26.74
CA PHE A 433 4.34 2.37 -25.58
C PHE A 433 4.44 3.90 -25.67
N MET A 434 4.65 4.45 -26.89
CA MET A 434 4.67 5.89 -27.12
C MET A 434 3.29 6.54 -26.93
N ASP A 435 2.21 5.89 -27.42
CA ASP A 435 0.84 6.37 -27.18
C ASP A 435 0.50 6.37 -25.68
N SER A 436 0.88 5.30 -24.98
CA SER A 436 0.67 5.18 -23.53
C SER A 436 1.41 6.27 -22.76
N LEU A 437 2.68 6.53 -23.10
CA LEU A 437 3.46 7.61 -22.49
C LEU A 437 2.82 8.98 -22.74
N ASN A 438 2.46 9.28 -23.99
CA ASN A 438 1.76 10.53 -24.35
C ASN A 438 0.46 10.68 -23.55
N TYR A 439 -0.32 9.61 -23.44
CA TYR A 439 -1.58 9.60 -22.70
C TYR A 439 -1.36 9.93 -21.20
N TYR A 440 -0.43 9.23 -20.52
CA TYR A 440 -0.21 9.40 -19.11
C TYR A 440 0.49 10.71 -18.73
N LYS A 441 1.33 11.27 -19.60
CA LYS A 441 1.97 12.57 -19.37
C LYS A 441 1.02 13.77 -19.43
N ARG A 442 -0.24 13.57 -19.82
CA ARG A 442 -1.28 14.61 -19.83
C ARG A 442 -2.08 14.71 -18.55
N PHE A 443 -1.90 13.78 -17.59
CA PHE A 443 -2.63 13.84 -16.34
C PHE A 443 -2.02 14.83 -15.36
N LEU A 444 -2.90 15.61 -14.72
CA LEU A 444 -2.56 16.36 -13.52
C LEU A 444 -2.58 15.43 -12.30
N HIS A 445 -1.71 15.69 -11.34
CA HIS A 445 -1.56 14.97 -10.09
C HIS A 445 -1.94 15.84 -8.91
N ALA A 446 -2.25 15.22 -7.78
CA ALA A 446 -2.51 15.91 -6.53
C ALA A 446 -1.88 15.15 -5.36
N GLY A 447 -1.49 15.89 -4.33
CA GLY A 447 -1.19 15.38 -3.00
C GLY A 447 -2.06 16.08 -1.97
N LEU A 448 -2.58 15.34 -0.99
CA LEU A 448 -3.31 15.89 0.15
C LEU A 448 -2.81 15.25 1.45
N LEU A 449 -2.54 16.07 2.45
CA LEU A 449 -2.13 15.63 3.78
C LEU A 449 -2.93 16.38 4.84
N VAL A 450 -3.44 15.65 5.82
CA VAL A 450 -4.17 16.19 6.97
C VAL A 450 -3.45 15.80 8.24
N MET A 451 -3.16 16.79 9.08
CA MET A 451 -2.50 16.60 10.36
C MET A 451 -3.32 17.26 11.49
N ASP A 452 -3.49 16.55 12.58
CA ASP A 452 -3.92 17.17 13.84
C ASP A 452 -2.75 18.00 14.38
N ALA A 453 -2.97 19.31 14.49
CA ALA A 453 -1.91 20.24 14.83
C ALA A 453 -1.38 20.05 16.26
N HIS A 454 -2.24 19.59 17.19
CA HIS A 454 -1.90 19.49 18.61
C HIS A 454 -1.12 18.21 18.91
N THR A 455 -1.48 17.10 18.25
CA THR A 455 -0.87 15.80 18.48
C THR A 455 0.24 15.45 17.48
N GLY A 456 0.26 16.10 16.30
CA GLY A 456 1.15 15.73 15.19
C GLY A 456 0.69 14.49 14.40
N GLU A 457 -0.45 13.92 14.75
CA GLU A 457 -0.99 12.74 14.11
C GLU A 457 -1.46 13.02 12.68
N ILE A 458 -1.00 12.23 11.72
CA ILE A 458 -1.49 12.27 10.35
C ILE A 458 -2.84 11.54 10.28
N LYS A 459 -3.89 12.26 9.92
CA LYS A 459 -5.27 11.76 9.87
C LYS A 459 -5.70 11.27 8.49
N ALA A 460 -5.15 11.86 7.43
CA ALA A 460 -5.37 11.40 6.06
C ALA A 460 -4.15 11.69 5.18
N TRP A 461 -3.91 10.81 4.20
CA TRP A 461 -2.78 10.87 3.27
C TRP A 461 -3.19 10.39 1.88
N VAL A 462 -3.24 11.30 0.92
CA VAL A 462 -3.49 10.99 -0.49
C VAL A 462 -2.27 11.41 -1.30
N GLY A 463 -1.44 10.46 -1.72
CA GLY A 463 -0.17 10.73 -2.41
C GLY A 463 -0.31 10.93 -3.92
N GLY A 464 -1.49 10.73 -4.50
CA GLY A 464 -1.73 10.87 -5.93
C GLY A 464 -3.15 10.49 -6.33
N ILE A 465 -3.45 10.53 -7.62
CA ILE A 465 -4.81 10.37 -8.15
C ILE A 465 -5.26 8.91 -8.31
N ASN A 466 -4.34 7.97 -8.49
CA ASN A 466 -4.64 6.53 -8.59
C ASN A 466 -3.37 5.70 -8.46
N HIS A 467 -3.21 4.97 -7.35
CA HIS A 467 -1.99 4.22 -7.05
C HIS A 467 -1.72 3.05 -8.00
N LYS A 468 -2.72 2.49 -8.65
CA LYS A 468 -2.53 1.39 -9.61
C LYS A 468 -1.72 1.84 -10.83
N TYR A 469 -1.95 3.05 -11.31
CA TYR A 469 -1.36 3.61 -12.52
C TYR A 469 -0.25 4.63 -12.27
N PHE A 470 -0.30 5.34 -11.14
CA PHE A 470 0.63 6.42 -10.78
C PHE A 470 1.20 6.14 -9.39
N LYS A 471 2.41 5.60 -9.34
CA LYS A 471 3.02 5.09 -8.10
C LYS A 471 3.72 6.16 -7.26
N TYR A 472 4.04 7.30 -7.86
CA TYR A 472 4.82 8.35 -7.22
C TYR A 472 3.99 9.07 -6.15
N ASP A 473 4.54 9.19 -4.94
CA ASP A 473 3.90 9.86 -3.82
C ASP A 473 4.25 11.35 -3.80
N HIS A 474 3.24 12.22 -3.90
CA HIS A 474 3.41 13.67 -3.91
C HIS A 474 3.33 14.29 -2.51
N VAL A 475 3.17 13.52 -1.45
CA VAL A 475 3.13 14.02 -0.07
C VAL A 475 4.52 14.08 0.55
N ARG A 476 5.28 12.98 0.52
CA ARG A 476 6.58 12.86 1.19
C ARG A 476 7.74 12.70 0.21
N GLN A 477 7.54 11.93 -0.85
CA GLN A 477 8.57 11.70 -1.87
C GLN A 477 8.70 12.89 -2.82
N GLY A 478 7.55 13.49 -3.21
CA GLY A 478 7.50 14.66 -4.09
C GLY A 478 8.00 15.90 -3.37
N LYS A 479 9.03 16.54 -3.92
CA LYS A 479 9.51 17.86 -3.52
C LYS A 479 9.29 18.85 -4.65
N ARG A 480 8.63 19.95 -4.34
CA ARG A 480 8.24 21.00 -5.29
C ARG A 480 8.42 22.37 -4.67
N GLN A 481 8.52 23.39 -5.49
CA GLN A 481 8.57 24.78 -5.04
C GLN A 481 7.24 25.15 -4.38
N PRO A 482 7.22 25.56 -3.10
CA PRO A 482 6.00 25.92 -2.38
C PRO A 482 5.42 27.25 -2.84
N GLY A 483 6.17 28.06 -3.57
CA GLY A 483 5.73 29.38 -3.97
C GLY A 483 5.33 30.22 -2.76
N SER A 484 4.27 30.98 -2.87
CA SER A 484 3.80 31.87 -1.81
C SER A 484 3.34 31.18 -0.50
N THR A 485 3.26 29.83 -0.45
CA THR A 485 3.04 29.15 0.83
C THR A 485 4.30 29.16 1.71
N PHE A 486 5.44 29.59 1.21
CA PHE A 486 6.64 29.84 2.00
C PHE A 486 6.60 31.19 2.77
N LYS A 487 5.82 32.16 2.31
CA LYS A 487 5.76 33.52 2.91
C LYS A 487 5.49 33.54 4.42
N PRO A 488 4.61 32.67 4.99
CA PRO A 488 4.38 32.67 6.44
C PRO A 488 5.65 32.45 7.28
N PHE A 489 6.71 31.88 6.75
CA PHE A 489 7.99 31.77 7.48
C PHE A 489 8.74 33.07 7.53
N VAL A 490 8.65 33.92 6.50
CA VAL A 490 9.19 35.29 6.51
C VAL A 490 8.40 36.18 7.47
N TYR A 491 7.08 36.12 7.38
CA TYR A 491 6.19 36.86 8.29
C TYR A 491 6.29 36.35 9.74
N GLY A 492 6.47 35.04 9.95
CA GLY A 492 6.65 34.47 11.28
C GLY A 492 7.89 35.01 11.99
N LEU A 493 9.01 35.08 11.27
CA LEU A 493 10.22 35.73 11.81
C LEU A 493 9.99 37.22 12.06
N ALA A 494 9.25 37.94 11.20
CA ALA A 494 8.89 39.36 11.44
C ALA A 494 8.05 39.50 12.72
N MET A 495 7.06 38.66 12.95
CA MET A 495 6.24 38.66 14.18
C MET A 495 7.07 38.35 15.43
N GLU A 496 8.06 37.43 15.31
CA GLU A 496 8.99 37.10 16.39
C GLU A 496 9.94 38.28 16.70
N ALA A 497 10.35 39.01 15.67
CA ALA A 497 11.17 40.24 15.80
C ALA A 497 10.40 41.46 16.31
N GLY A 498 9.11 41.29 16.71
CA GLY A 498 8.29 42.34 17.29
C GLY A 498 7.50 43.16 16.28
N TYR A 499 7.53 42.87 15.00
CA TYR A 499 6.69 43.57 14.02
C TYR A 499 5.19 43.32 14.28
N SER A 500 4.38 44.38 14.11
CA SER A 500 2.93 44.27 14.21
C SER A 500 2.29 43.84 12.89
N PRO A 501 1.24 42.98 12.91
CA PRO A 501 0.39 42.77 11.75
C PRO A 501 -0.15 44.05 11.12
N CYS A 502 -0.26 45.14 11.91
CA CYS A 502 -0.77 46.46 11.50
C CYS A 502 0.35 47.39 10.98
N MET A 503 1.62 46.99 11.04
CA MET A 503 2.70 47.78 10.47
C MET A 503 2.48 47.96 8.97
N GLU A 504 2.54 49.19 8.51
CA GLU A 504 2.30 49.55 7.10
C GLU A 504 3.60 49.68 6.31
N LEU A 505 3.61 49.11 5.11
CA LEU A 505 4.68 49.26 4.13
C LEU A 505 4.11 49.63 2.76
N TYR A 506 4.91 50.31 1.94
CA TYR A 506 4.55 50.59 0.57
C TYR A 506 4.79 49.37 -0.31
N ASP A 507 3.86 49.05 -1.22
CA ASP A 507 4.04 48.03 -2.24
C ASP A 507 5.06 48.48 -3.29
N ILE A 508 6.34 48.40 -2.94
CA ILE A 508 7.47 48.73 -3.80
C ILE A 508 8.54 47.63 -3.63
N SER A 509 9.00 47.06 -4.73
CA SER A 509 10.00 45.97 -4.67
C SER A 509 11.37 46.52 -4.29
N PRO A 510 12.01 45.99 -3.24
CA PRO A 510 13.36 46.38 -2.86
C PRO A 510 14.40 45.85 -3.87
N SER A 511 15.58 46.50 -3.87
CA SER A 511 16.70 46.05 -4.68
C SER A 511 17.64 45.13 -3.89
N PHE A 512 18.08 44.04 -4.50
CA PHE A 512 19.09 43.16 -3.95
C PHE A 512 20.33 43.17 -4.86
N THR A 513 21.51 43.37 -4.30
CA THR A 513 22.78 43.21 -5.04
C THR A 513 23.11 41.73 -5.07
N LEU A 514 23.31 41.16 -6.25
CA LEU A 514 23.68 39.75 -6.43
C LEU A 514 25.19 39.55 -6.28
N PRO A 515 25.64 38.37 -5.76
CA PRO A 515 27.07 38.06 -5.59
C PRO A 515 27.89 38.12 -6.88
N GLU A 516 27.30 37.72 -8.01
CA GLU A 516 27.88 37.77 -9.35
C GLU A 516 27.85 39.16 -10.00
N GLY A 517 27.30 40.13 -9.32
CA GLY A 517 27.04 41.47 -9.84
C GLY A 517 25.63 41.58 -10.42
N GLY A 518 25.18 42.83 -10.50
CA GLY A 518 23.80 43.15 -10.94
C GLY A 518 22.84 43.38 -9.78
N ILE A 519 21.66 43.87 -10.13
CA ILE A 519 20.60 44.20 -9.16
C ILE A 519 19.36 43.40 -9.50
N TYR A 520 18.84 42.66 -8.52
CA TYR A 520 17.61 41.88 -8.60
C TYR A 520 16.47 42.59 -7.88
N TYR A 521 15.31 42.66 -8.52
CA TYR A 521 14.06 43.16 -7.93
C TYR A 521 13.02 42.04 -7.99
N PRO A 522 12.59 41.47 -6.85
CA PRO A 522 11.53 40.47 -6.82
C PRO A 522 10.21 41.05 -7.39
N PRO A 523 9.69 40.58 -8.54
CA PRO A 523 8.46 41.13 -9.11
C PRO A 523 7.22 40.64 -8.35
N ASN A 524 6.15 41.44 -8.37
CA ASN A 524 4.81 40.97 -8.01
C ASN A 524 4.28 39.94 -9.05
N SER A 525 3.19 39.26 -8.73
CA SER A 525 2.61 38.22 -9.58
C SER A 525 2.13 38.72 -10.95
N ASP A 526 1.90 40.01 -11.08
CA ASP A 526 1.54 40.72 -12.31
C ASP A 526 2.79 41.14 -13.14
N GLY A 527 3.98 40.86 -12.64
CA GLY A 527 5.26 41.25 -13.24
C GLY A 527 5.69 42.67 -12.93
N THR A 528 4.93 43.43 -12.15
CA THR A 528 5.27 44.81 -11.77
C THR A 528 6.26 44.84 -10.58
N ARG A 529 6.85 45.99 -10.31
CA ARG A 529 7.68 46.26 -9.13
C ARG A 529 6.88 46.78 -7.94
N GLY A 530 5.55 46.75 -8.02
CA GLY A 530 4.61 47.20 -7.00
C GLY A 530 3.68 48.30 -7.48
N SER A 531 2.56 48.47 -6.76
CA SER A 531 1.52 49.46 -7.06
C SER A 531 1.86 50.84 -6.44
N GLY A 532 2.77 50.91 -5.47
CA GLY A 532 3.01 52.10 -4.65
C GLY A 532 1.97 52.32 -3.55
N GLU A 533 0.96 51.45 -3.42
CA GLU A 533 -0.04 51.55 -2.37
C GLU A 533 0.56 51.22 -1.00
N LYS A 534 0.09 51.91 0.04
CA LYS A 534 0.41 51.63 1.42
C LYS A 534 -0.57 50.59 1.96
N MET A 535 -0.07 49.50 2.54
CA MET A 535 -0.91 48.48 3.16
C MET A 535 -0.24 47.86 4.39
N ASN A 536 -1.04 47.37 5.33
CA ASN A 536 -0.50 46.68 6.48
C ASN A 536 -0.01 45.26 6.15
N LEU A 537 0.82 44.68 7.04
CA LEU A 537 1.42 43.35 6.83
C LEU A 537 0.37 42.25 6.70
N ARG A 538 -0.76 42.36 7.42
CA ARG A 538 -1.85 41.38 7.32
C ARG A 538 -2.50 41.41 5.94
N GLN A 539 -2.79 42.59 5.41
CA GLN A 539 -3.31 42.78 4.05
C GLN A 539 -2.32 42.31 3.00
N ALA A 540 -1.02 42.61 3.17
CA ALA A 540 0.04 42.22 2.26
C ALA A 540 0.18 40.66 2.16
N MET A 541 0.10 39.96 3.30
CA MET A 541 0.11 38.49 3.33
C MET A 541 -1.18 37.89 2.74
N ALA A 542 -2.34 38.48 3.06
CA ALA A 542 -3.66 38.08 2.55
C ALA A 542 -3.74 38.15 1.02
N ARG A 543 -3.28 39.27 0.45
CA ARG A 543 -3.21 39.51 -1.01
C ARG A 543 -2.00 38.84 -1.66
N SER A 544 -1.11 38.25 -0.84
CA SER A 544 0.12 37.55 -1.30
C SER A 544 1.11 38.45 -2.07
N VAL A 545 1.28 39.73 -1.61
CA VAL A 545 2.17 40.70 -2.25
C VAL A 545 3.63 40.28 -2.10
N ASN A 546 4.38 40.26 -3.20
CA ASN A 546 5.78 39.79 -3.22
C ASN A 546 6.73 40.89 -2.71
N SER A 547 6.51 42.13 -3.15
CA SER A 547 7.38 43.27 -2.83
C SER A 547 7.52 43.51 -1.32
N ILE A 548 6.41 43.44 -0.59
CA ILE A 548 6.40 43.62 0.89
C ILE A 548 7.10 42.43 1.57
N THR A 549 6.84 41.19 1.11
CA THR A 549 7.57 40.02 1.65
C THR A 549 9.07 40.14 1.40
N ALA A 550 9.47 40.68 0.24
CA ALA A 550 10.87 40.90 -0.10
C ALA A 550 11.52 42.01 0.78
N GLN A 551 10.77 43.06 1.11
CA GLN A 551 11.25 44.06 2.06
C GLN A 551 11.47 43.47 3.45
N LEU A 552 10.57 42.63 3.93
CA LEU A 552 10.76 41.89 5.19
C LEU A 552 12.00 41.00 5.14
N LEU A 553 12.16 40.21 4.05
CA LEU A 553 13.33 39.37 3.87
C LEU A 553 14.64 40.18 3.89
N GLN A 554 14.65 41.35 3.22
CA GLN A 554 15.82 42.24 3.19
C GLN A 554 16.17 42.74 4.59
N ARG A 555 15.18 43.15 5.39
CA ARG A 555 15.37 43.66 6.76
C ARG A 555 15.82 42.57 7.72
N LEU A 556 15.25 41.35 7.62
CA LEU A 556 15.49 40.24 8.54
C LEU A 556 16.71 39.40 8.19
N GLY A 557 17.13 39.44 6.93
CA GLY A 557 18.20 38.59 6.37
C GLY A 557 17.71 37.20 5.96
N PRO A 558 18.09 36.73 4.76
CA PRO A 558 17.63 35.43 4.27
C PRO A 558 18.12 34.26 5.11
N GLU A 559 19.33 34.32 5.71
CA GLU A 559 19.88 33.27 6.58
C GLU A 559 19.03 33.08 7.85
N ASN A 560 18.50 34.15 8.41
CA ASN A 560 17.64 34.09 9.61
C ASN A 560 16.27 33.48 9.26
N VAL A 561 15.74 33.78 8.07
CA VAL A 561 14.51 33.15 7.58
C VAL A 561 14.72 31.65 7.36
N VAL A 562 15.88 31.21 6.82
CA VAL A 562 16.23 29.79 6.70
C VAL A 562 16.26 29.12 8.07
N LYS A 563 16.94 29.72 9.05
CA LYS A 563 16.99 29.19 10.43
C LYS A 563 15.60 29.09 11.06
N PHE A 564 14.77 30.10 10.88
CA PHE A 564 13.38 30.11 11.36
C PHE A 564 12.57 28.98 10.71
N ALA A 565 12.63 28.85 9.38
CA ALA A 565 11.91 27.79 8.66
C ALA A 565 12.33 26.38 9.13
N HIS A 566 13.61 26.14 9.36
CA HIS A 566 14.10 24.88 9.92
C HIS A 566 13.60 24.66 11.35
N ARG A 567 13.62 25.69 12.20
CA ARG A 567 13.17 25.61 13.58
C ARG A 567 11.69 25.25 13.70
N VAL A 568 10.86 25.75 12.80
CA VAL A 568 9.41 25.42 12.79
C VAL A 568 9.06 24.15 12.01
N GLY A 569 10.05 23.44 11.40
CA GLY A 569 9.84 22.07 10.91
C GLY A 569 10.22 21.76 9.45
N ILE A 570 10.68 22.73 8.65
CA ILE A 570 11.20 22.44 7.31
C ILE A 570 12.56 21.74 7.43
N LYS A 571 12.72 20.58 6.81
CA LYS A 571 13.97 19.78 6.85
C LYS A 571 14.75 19.81 5.52
N SER A 572 14.06 20.14 4.41
CA SER A 572 14.68 20.29 3.10
C SER A 572 15.70 21.42 3.10
N HIS A 573 16.73 21.28 2.28
CA HIS A 573 17.75 22.33 2.09
C HIS A 573 17.09 23.60 1.55
N LEU A 574 17.46 24.75 2.12
CA LEU A 574 17.01 26.07 1.74
C LEU A 574 18.21 26.97 1.44
N ASP A 575 18.22 27.56 0.25
CA ASP A 575 19.25 28.54 -0.13
C ASP A 575 18.88 29.92 0.43
N ALA A 576 19.83 30.55 1.10
CA ALA A 576 19.67 31.90 1.65
C ALA A 576 19.86 32.97 0.55
N VAL A 577 18.89 33.06 -0.36
CA VAL A 577 18.92 33.95 -1.54
C VAL A 577 17.75 34.92 -1.52
N PRO A 578 17.85 36.07 -2.23
CA PRO A 578 16.76 37.06 -2.28
C PRO A 578 15.39 36.52 -2.74
N SER A 579 15.41 35.53 -3.62
CA SER A 579 14.18 34.89 -4.11
C SER A 579 13.57 33.86 -3.12
N LEU A 580 14.20 33.61 -1.96
CA LEU A 580 13.66 32.73 -0.92
C LEU A 580 12.24 33.14 -0.49
N CYS A 581 11.97 34.47 -0.42
CA CYS A 581 10.63 35.01 -0.09
C CYS A 581 9.53 34.58 -1.06
N LEU A 582 9.90 34.13 -2.25
CA LEU A 582 8.98 33.62 -3.28
C LEU A 582 8.80 32.11 -3.24
N GLY A 583 9.51 31.41 -2.33
CA GLY A 583 9.43 29.95 -2.17
C GLY A 583 10.04 29.17 -3.33
N VAL A 584 11.27 29.50 -3.70
CA VAL A 584 11.98 28.89 -4.84
C VAL A 584 12.61 27.52 -4.52
N ASN A 585 12.82 27.21 -3.24
CA ASN A 585 13.42 25.95 -2.81
C ASN A 585 12.37 24.84 -2.73
N ASP A 586 12.77 23.64 -3.12
CA ASP A 586 11.87 22.48 -3.14
C ASP A 586 11.62 21.94 -1.72
N VAL A 587 10.37 21.83 -1.32
CA VAL A 587 9.94 21.22 -0.07
C VAL A 587 8.87 20.16 -0.32
N SER A 588 8.71 19.21 0.61
CA SER A 588 7.61 18.26 0.55
C SER A 588 6.34 18.83 1.19
N LEU A 589 5.18 18.32 0.75
CA LEU A 589 3.91 18.64 1.39
C LEU A 589 3.90 18.23 2.86
N PHE A 590 4.55 17.11 3.19
CA PHE A 590 4.70 16.59 4.55
C PHE A 590 5.40 17.59 5.48
N GLU A 591 6.52 18.15 5.04
CA GLU A 591 7.27 19.16 5.81
C GLU A 591 6.48 20.45 5.96
N LEU A 592 5.84 20.90 4.88
CA LEU A 592 5.07 22.14 4.87
C LEU A 592 3.89 22.10 5.84
N VAL A 593 3.11 21.01 5.84
CA VAL A 593 1.99 20.78 6.78
C VAL A 593 2.49 20.73 8.22
N GLY A 594 3.59 20.01 8.49
CA GLY A 594 4.20 19.94 9.81
C GLY A 594 4.64 21.31 10.33
N ALA A 595 5.24 22.14 9.48
CA ALA A 595 5.70 23.48 9.84
C ALA A 595 4.53 24.44 10.13
N TYR A 596 3.43 24.37 9.36
CA TYR A 596 2.22 25.15 9.65
C TYR A 596 1.54 24.70 10.96
N GLY A 597 1.67 23.42 11.32
CA GLY A 597 1.19 22.90 12.60
C GLY A 597 1.78 23.66 13.80
N THR A 598 3.01 24.11 13.70
CA THR A 598 3.68 24.91 14.74
C THR A 598 2.92 26.22 15.05
N PHE A 599 2.37 26.87 14.04
CA PHE A 599 1.58 28.09 14.24
C PHE A 599 0.24 27.81 14.94
N VAL A 600 -0.42 26.71 14.58
CA VAL A 600 -1.71 26.31 15.18
C VAL A 600 -1.54 25.76 16.59
N ASN A 601 -0.43 25.08 16.85
CA ASN A 601 -0.14 24.43 18.14
C ASN A 601 0.61 25.37 19.11
N SER A 602 0.20 26.62 19.21
CA SER A 602 0.75 27.60 20.17
C SER A 602 2.28 27.72 20.15
N GLY A 603 2.92 27.52 18.99
CA GLY A 603 4.37 27.60 18.80
C GLY A 603 5.17 26.34 19.10
N ILE A 604 4.51 25.28 19.49
CA ILE A 604 5.14 23.97 19.71
C ILE A 604 5.18 23.21 18.38
N HIS A 605 6.37 22.97 17.87
CA HIS A 605 6.56 22.07 16.74
C HIS A 605 6.41 20.63 17.20
N THR A 606 5.41 19.93 16.69
CA THR A 606 5.24 18.48 16.87
C THR A 606 5.59 17.78 15.56
N GLU A 607 6.59 16.89 15.61
CA GLU A 607 7.00 16.16 14.41
C GLU A 607 5.85 15.29 13.90
N PRO A 608 5.43 15.45 12.62
CA PRO A 608 4.34 14.64 12.08
C PRO A 608 4.66 13.14 12.16
N PHE A 609 3.74 12.34 12.70
CA PHE A 609 3.92 10.89 12.81
C PHE A 609 2.65 10.15 12.43
N PHE A 610 2.79 8.87 12.12
CA PHE A 610 1.71 8.09 11.52
C PHE A 610 1.62 6.65 12.05
N ILE A 611 2.50 6.19 12.93
CA ILE A 611 2.45 4.89 13.61
C ILE A 611 2.42 5.14 15.10
N THR A 612 1.44 4.56 15.81
CA THR A 612 1.30 4.69 17.26
C THR A 612 1.93 3.52 18.01
N ARG A 613 1.70 2.28 17.53
CA ARG A 613 2.27 1.08 18.15
C ARG A 613 2.35 -0.08 17.16
N ILE A 614 3.20 -1.05 17.51
CA ILE A 614 3.31 -2.32 16.80
C ILE A 614 3.16 -3.44 17.83
N GLU A 615 2.29 -4.40 17.53
CA GLU A 615 2.05 -5.62 18.32
C GLU A 615 2.46 -6.86 17.53
N ASP A 616 2.82 -7.93 18.25
CA ASP A 616 3.02 -9.25 17.65
C ASP A 616 1.67 -9.96 17.37
N LYS A 617 1.74 -11.16 16.78
CA LYS A 617 0.57 -12.01 16.50
C LYS A 617 -0.25 -12.39 17.74
N ASN A 618 0.34 -12.33 18.94
CA ASN A 618 -0.29 -12.68 20.21
C ASN A 618 -0.88 -11.45 20.91
N GLY A 619 -0.69 -10.25 20.38
CA GLY A 619 -1.13 -8.98 20.97
C GLY A 619 -0.13 -8.38 21.97
N ASN A 620 1.10 -8.91 22.06
CA ASN A 620 2.14 -8.28 22.89
C ASN A 620 2.65 -7.02 22.17
N VAL A 621 2.75 -5.92 22.91
CA VAL A 621 3.27 -4.64 22.38
C VAL A 621 4.78 -4.74 22.21
N LEU A 622 5.25 -4.61 20.96
CA LEU A 622 6.67 -4.62 20.61
C LEU A 622 7.28 -3.22 20.63
N ALA A 623 6.50 -2.20 20.22
CA ALA A 623 6.93 -0.80 20.24
C ALA A 623 5.74 0.14 20.40
N ASN A 624 5.99 1.27 21.07
CA ASN A 624 5.12 2.44 21.11
C ASN A 624 5.90 3.63 20.53
N PHE A 625 5.23 4.45 19.72
CA PHE A 625 5.79 5.64 19.10
C PHE A 625 5.12 6.89 19.68
N VAL A 626 5.93 7.83 20.10
CA VAL A 626 5.49 9.11 20.67
C VAL A 626 6.07 10.23 19.80
N PRO A 627 5.29 11.27 19.45
CA PRO A 627 5.81 12.37 18.68
C PRO A 627 6.89 13.13 19.43
N LYS A 628 7.88 13.63 18.69
CA LYS A 628 8.87 14.57 19.22
C LYS A 628 8.29 15.97 19.17
N THR A 629 8.34 16.68 20.28
CA THR A 629 7.85 18.04 20.42
C THR A 629 8.98 18.98 20.84
N VAL A 630 8.99 20.18 20.26
CA VAL A 630 9.95 21.23 20.60
C VAL A 630 9.22 22.57 20.61
N GLU A 631 9.42 23.40 21.63
CA GLU A 631 9.01 24.80 21.60
C GLU A 631 9.86 25.52 20.55
N ALA A 632 9.25 25.86 19.41
CA ALA A 632 9.94 26.45 18.27
C ALA A 632 9.84 27.97 18.28
N ILE A 633 8.67 28.50 18.65
CA ILE A 633 8.38 29.95 18.73
C ILE A 633 7.46 30.21 19.91
N SER A 634 7.37 31.47 20.36
CA SER A 634 6.47 31.82 21.45
C SER A 634 4.98 31.64 21.07
N GLU A 635 4.13 31.39 22.08
CA GLU A 635 2.67 31.32 21.92
C GLU A 635 2.09 32.60 21.30
N GLY A 636 2.63 33.77 21.68
CA GLY A 636 2.23 35.05 21.12
C GLY A 636 2.57 35.18 19.64
N THR A 637 3.78 34.79 19.22
CA THR A 637 4.18 34.76 17.81
C THR A 637 3.31 33.79 17.00
N ALA A 638 3.04 32.61 17.52
CA ALA A 638 2.19 31.64 16.88
C ALA A 638 0.77 32.15 16.64
N TYR A 639 0.17 32.82 17.65
CA TYR A 639 -1.17 33.38 17.52
C TYR A 639 -1.21 34.56 16.52
N LYS A 640 -0.18 35.41 16.50
CA LYS A 640 -0.03 36.47 15.47
C LYS A 640 -0.01 35.81 14.06
N MET A 641 0.69 34.69 13.89
CA MET A 641 0.74 34.01 12.61
C MET A 641 -0.59 33.37 12.19
N VAL A 642 -1.35 32.81 13.14
CA VAL A 642 -2.72 32.35 12.87
C VAL A 642 -3.62 33.52 12.46
N HIS A 643 -3.53 34.65 13.16
CA HIS A 643 -4.26 35.87 12.81
C HIS A 643 -3.88 36.37 11.41
N MET A 644 -2.60 36.29 11.04
CA MET A 644 -2.12 36.64 9.70
C MET A 644 -2.69 35.69 8.62
N LEU A 645 -2.73 34.39 8.89
CA LEU A 645 -3.27 33.38 7.96
C LEU A 645 -4.78 33.53 7.75
N ARG A 646 -5.53 33.91 8.79
CA ARG A 646 -6.96 34.29 8.70
C ARG A 646 -7.20 35.41 7.72
N GLY A 647 -6.26 36.34 7.60
CA GLY A 647 -6.35 37.47 6.65
C GLY A 647 -6.66 37.02 5.22
N GLY A 648 -6.12 35.86 4.78
CA GLY A 648 -6.41 35.33 3.46
C GLY A 648 -7.88 35.03 3.20
N VAL A 649 -8.67 34.80 4.26
CA VAL A 649 -10.11 34.50 4.22
C VAL A 649 -10.96 35.71 4.60
N GLU A 650 -10.43 36.65 5.36
CA GLU A 650 -11.15 37.77 5.97
C GLU A 650 -10.89 39.15 5.31
N GLU A 651 -9.64 39.37 4.81
CA GLU A 651 -9.25 40.62 4.20
C GLU A 651 -9.80 40.81 2.79
N GLU A 652 -10.08 42.04 2.42
CA GLU A 652 -10.44 42.42 1.06
C GLU A 652 -9.33 42.02 0.07
N HIS A 653 -9.71 41.40 -1.04
CA HIS A 653 -8.79 40.78 -2.01
C HIS A 653 -7.93 39.65 -1.47
N GLY A 654 -8.27 39.05 -0.33
CA GLY A 654 -7.62 37.86 0.19
C GLY A 654 -7.72 36.67 -0.75
N THR A 655 -6.62 35.95 -0.90
CA THR A 655 -6.52 34.84 -1.90
C THR A 655 -7.39 33.62 -1.57
N SER A 656 -7.98 33.57 -0.38
CA SER A 656 -8.87 32.50 0.10
C SER A 656 -10.32 32.94 0.33
N LEU A 657 -10.71 34.17 -0.05
CA LEU A 657 -12.07 34.71 0.09
C LEU A 657 -13.15 33.79 -0.51
N GLY A 658 -12.83 33.10 -1.62
CA GLY A 658 -13.75 32.20 -2.31
C GLY A 658 -13.99 30.84 -1.62
N LEU A 659 -13.58 30.64 -0.36
CA LEU A 659 -14.00 29.49 0.44
C LEU A 659 -15.51 29.54 0.70
N ALA A 660 -16.15 28.37 0.73
CA ALA A 660 -17.57 28.22 0.98
C ALA A 660 -17.97 28.90 2.29
N TYR A 661 -19.15 29.53 2.29
CA TYR A 661 -19.68 30.22 3.47
C TYR A 661 -19.82 29.28 4.65
N GLU A 662 -20.24 28.05 4.41
CA GLU A 662 -20.43 27.00 5.42
C GLU A 662 -19.12 26.70 6.20
N LEU A 663 -17.95 26.86 5.59
CA LEU A 663 -16.68 26.67 6.28
C LEU A 663 -16.28 27.89 7.14
N LYS A 664 -16.75 29.08 6.77
CA LYS A 664 -16.42 30.34 7.44
C LYS A 664 -17.40 30.69 8.57
N ALA A 665 -18.67 30.28 8.43
CA ALA A 665 -19.70 30.58 9.42
C ALA A 665 -19.37 29.93 10.77
N ASP A 666 -19.32 30.78 11.83
CA ASP A 666 -19.00 30.40 13.21
C ASP A 666 -17.68 29.62 13.36
N ASN A 667 -16.70 29.94 12.51
CA ASN A 667 -15.44 29.23 12.45
C ASN A 667 -14.28 30.16 12.09
N GLU A 668 -13.24 30.14 12.90
CA GLU A 668 -11.99 30.80 12.54
C GLU A 668 -11.18 29.83 11.65
N ILE A 669 -10.99 30.23 10.40
CA ILE A 669 -10.25 29.47 9.41
C ILE A 669 -9.23 30.39 8.73
N GLY A 670 -8.03 29.88 8.52
CA GLY A 670 -6.97 30.59 7.82
C GLY A 670 -6.47 29.76 6.63
N GLY A 671 -5.72 30.40 5.76
CA GLY A 671 -5.11 29.68 4.66
C GLY A 671 -4.16 30.51 3.82
N LYS A 672 -3.29 29.81 3.12
CA LYS A 672 -2.33 30.42 2.19
C LYS A 672 -2.30 29.66 0.87
N THR A 673 -2.51 30.39 -0.22
CA THR A 673 -2.31 29.89 -1.57
C THR A 673 -0.84 29.98 -1.97
N GLY A 674 -0.38 29.02 -2.77
CA GLY A 674 0.91 29.06 -3.45
C GLY A 674 0.73 28.82 -4.94
N THR A 675 1.53 29.50 -5.74
CA THR A 675 1.59 29.31 -7.21
C THR A 675 3.01 29.64 -7.63
N THR A 676 3.62 28.75 -8.40
CA THR A 676 4.93 29.01 -9.01
C THR A 676 4.83 29.88 -10.25
N ASN A 677 5.94 30.46 -10.70
CA ASN A 677 5.95 31.44 -11.80
C ASN A 677 5.28 30.93 -13.09
N ALA A 678 5.52 29.69 -13.46
CA ALA A 678 4.90 29.08 -14.65
C ALA A 678 3.55 28.41 -14.37
N ALA A 679 2.99 28.57 -13.16
CA ALA A 679 1.80 27.82 -12.69
C ALA A 679 1.95 26.29 -12.79
N SER A 680 3.18 25.79 -12.68
CA SER A 680 3.48 24.36 -12.66
C SER A 680 3.04 23.68 -11.38
N ASP A 681 2.95 24.45 -10.28
CA ASP A 681 2.60 23.96 -8.95
C ASP A 681 1.55 24.90 -8.35
N GLY A 682 0.39 24.33 -8.03
CA GLY A 682 -0.68 24.97 -7.29
C GLY A 682 -0.75 24.40 -5.87
N TRP A 683 -0.64 25.26 -4.85
CA TRP A 683 -0.65 24.88 -3.45
C TRP A 683 -1.78 25.57 -2.69
N TYR A 684 -2.28 24.86 -1.70
CA TYR A 684 -3.11 25.45 -0.65
C TYR A 684 -2.81 24.79 0.69
N VAL A 685 -2.53 25.60 1.70
CA VAL A 685 -2.44 25.13 3.08
C VAL A 685 -3.50 25.86 3.88
N GLY A 686 -4.51 25.12 4.32
CA GLY A 686 -5.58 25.62 5.17
C GLY A 686 -5.36 25.19 6.62
N VAL A 687 -5.71 26.08 7.55
CA VAL A 687 -5.59 25.85 8.99
C VAL A 687 -6.91 26.15 9.67
N THR A 688 -7.28 25.28 10.60
CA THR A 688 -8.40 25.46 11.54
C THR A 688 -7.85 25.36 12.97
N LYS A 689 -8.69 25.49 13.96
CA LYS A 689 -8.24 25.39 15.36
C LYS A 689 -7.56 24.07 15.71
N ASP A 690 -7.88 22.98 15.00
CA ASP A 690 -7.39 21.63 15.30
C ASP A 690 -6.57 21.02 14.14
N LEU A 691 -6.88 21.37 12.89
CA LEU A 691 -6.33 20.71 11.71
C LEU A 691 -5.49 21.63 10.83
N VAL A 692 -4.41 21.07 10.30
CA VAL A 692 -3.68 21.61 9.16
C VAL A 692 -3.86 20.68 7.99
N THR A 693 -4.38 21.21 6.88
CA THR A 693 -4.61 20.46 5.65
C THR A 693 -3.85 21.12 4.51
N GLY A 694 -2.88 20.41 3.97
CA GLY A 694 -2.11 20.83 2.81
C GLY A 694 -2.55 20.11 1.55
N VAL A 695 -2.62 20.84 0.44
CA VAL A 695 -2.94 20.30 -0.89
C VAL A 695 -1.96 20.86 -1.92
N TRP A 696 -1.47 19.99 -2.78
CA TRP A 696 -0.68 20.29 -3.97
C TRP A 696 -1.36 19.73 -5.23
N VAL A 697 -1.33 20.49 -6.32
CA VAL A 697 -1.78 20.07 -7.66
C VAL A 697 -0.75 20.52 -8.70
N GLY A 698 -0.37 19.63 -9.61
CA GLY A 698 0.57 19.94 -10.70
C GLY A 698 0.73 18.81 -11.70
N GLY A 699 1.52 19.03 -12.74
CA GLY A 699 1.92 17.98 -13.67
C GLY A 699 3.00 17.07 -13.10
N ASP A 700 3.17 15.89 -13.69
CA ASP A 700 4.25 14.95 -13.36
C ASP A 700 5.65 15.62 -13.47
N GLU A 701 5.79 16.55 -14.43
CA GLU A 701 6.97 17.39 -14.60
C GLU A 701 6.58 18.87 -14.64
N ARG A 702 7.51 19.77 -14.24
CA ARG A 702 7.27 21.22 -14.20
C ARG A 702 6.90 21.82 -15.57
N SER A 703 7.36 21.20 -16.64
CA SER A 703 7.01 21.61 -18.00
C SER A 703 5.58 21.29 -18.41
N ILE A 704 4.85 20.50 -17.60
CA ILE A 704 3.45 20.13 -17.84
C ILE A 704 2.57 20.96 -16.92
N HIS A 705 1.98 22.02 -17.44
CA HIS A 705 1.21 22.96 -16.64
C HIS A 705 0.20 23.73 -17.49
N TYR A 706 -0.68 24.51 -16.87
CA TYR A 706 -1.53 25.47 -17.58
C TYR A 706 -0.68 26.56 -18.24
N GLU A 707 -0.98 26.89 -19.49
CA GLU A 707 -0.37 28.06 -20.16
C GLU A 707 -0.81 29.37 -19.49
N SER A 708 -2.06 29.44 -19.01
CA SER A 708 -2.59 30.57 -18.26
C SER A 708 -2.23 30.44 -16.79
N TRP A 709 -1.44 31.41 -16.27
CA TRP A 709 -1.10 31.48 -14.85
C TRP A 709 -2.36 31.54 -13.95
N THR A 710 -3.39 32.30 -14.38
CA THR A 710 -4.65 32.40 -13.64
C THR A 710 -5.37 31.07 -13.48
N MET A 711 -5.33 30.18 -14.49
CA MET A 711 -5.97 28.87 -14.41
C MET A 711 -5.22 27.89 -13.52
N GLY A 712 -3.90 27.99 -13.47
CA GLY A 712 -3.05 27.12 -12.63
C GLY A 712 -2.84 27.60 -11.19
N GLN A 713 -3.46 28.73 -10.79
CA GLN A 713 -3.35 29.23 -9.41
C GLN A 713 -3.82 28.21 -8.38
N GLY A 714 -3.11 28.08 -7.25
CA GLY A 714 -3.47 27.22 -6.13
C GLY A 714 -4.87 27.50 -5.55
N GLY A 715 -5.33 28.73 -5.62
CA GLY A 715 -6.70 29.12 -5.28
C GLY A 715 -7.78 28.52 -6.20
N ARG A 716 -7.42 28.06 -7.41
CA ARG A 716 -8.32 27.44 -8.38
C ARG A 716 -8.13 25.94 -8.53
N THR A 717 -6.94 25.45 -8.21
CA THR A 717 -6.58 24.04 -8.38
C THR A 717 -6.58 23.27 -7.05
N ALA A 718 -5.84 23.74 -6.06
CA ALA A 718 -5.65 23.06 -4.77
C ALA A 718 -6.73 23.42 -3.72
N ARG A 719 -7.13 24.70 -3.62
CA ARG A 719 -8.15 25.14 -2.65
C ARG A 719 -9.49 24.39 -2.76
N PRO A 720 -10.06 24.11 -3.96
CA PRO A 720 -11.32 23.37 -4.05
C PRO A 720 -11.25 21.96 -3.46
N ILE A 721 -10.08 21.32 -3.51
CA ILE A 721 -9.88 19.99 -2.89
C ILE A 721 -9.94 20.12 -1.36
N PHE A 722 -9.25 21.11 -0.79
CA PHE A 722 -9.33 21.43 0.64
C PHE A 722 -10.79 21.69 1.07
N GLU A 723 -11.51 22.51 0.30
CA GLU A 723 -12.89 22.87 0.57
C GLU A 723 -13.82 21.66 0.59
N ALA A 724 -13.74 20.81 -0.47
CA ALA A 724 -14.53 19.60 -0.57
C ALA A 724 -14.25 18.62 0.58
N PHE A 725 -12.99 18.48 1.00
CA PHE A 725 -12.58 17.67 2.13
C PHE A 725 -13.15 18.21 3.45
N MET A 726 -12.94 19.50 3.76
CA MET A 726 -13.35 20.09 5.04
C MET A 726 -14.87 20.16 5.21
N LEU A 727 -15.63 20.34 4.12
CA LEU A 727 -17.10 20.27 4.17
C LEU A 727 -17.55 18.86 4.62
N LYS A 728 -16.95 17.79 4.12
CA LYS A 728 -17.24 16.41 4.55
C LYS A 728 -16.85 16.16 6.01
N VAL A 729 -15.68 16.67 6.45
CA VAL A 729 -15.21 16.54 7.84
C VAL A 729 -16.18 17.22 8.81
N TYR A 730 -16.61 18.45 8.53
CA TYR A 730 -17.52 19.16 9.42
C TYR A 730 -18.98 18.69 9.35
N ALA A 731 -19.38 18.01 8.28
CA ALA A 731 -20.67 17.36 8.17
C ALA A 731 -20.76 16.05 8.97
N ASP A 732 -19.63 15.41 9.29
CA ASP A 732 -19.58 14.19 10.08
C ASP A 732 -19.56 14.49 11.59
N GLU A 733 -20.70 14.35 12.24
CA GLU A 733 -20.84 14.58 13.67
C GLU A 733 -20.06 13.57 14.53
N THR A 734 -19.67 12.42 13.98
CA THR A 734 -18.94 11.37 14.69
C THR A 734 -17.45 11.70 14.84
N LEU A 735 -16.94 12.65 14.04
CA LEU A 735 -15.55 13.13 14.15
C LEU A 735 -15.43 14.14 15.32
N PRO A 736 -14.27 14.16 16.02
CA PRO A 736 -14.03 15.06 17.15
C PRO A 736 -13.80 16.52 16.72
N TYR A 737 -13.58 16.76 15.43
CA TYR A 737 -13.23 18.08 14.88
C TYR A 737 -14.47 18.93 14.67
N LYS A 738 -14.55 20.05 15.40
CA LYS A 738 -15.68 20.98 15.35
C LYS A 738 -15.20 22.37 14.98
N LYS A 739 -16.08 23.17 14.39
CA LYS A 739 -15.85 24.58 14.14
C LYS A 739 -15.58 25.34 15.43
N GLY A 740 -14.88 26.47 15.36
CA GLY A 740 -14.63 27.31 16.51
C GLY A 740 -13.41 28.24 16.36
N PRO A 741 -13.13 29.04 17.37
CA PRO A 741 -12.01 29.98 17.37
C PRO A 741 -10.69 29.29 17.66
N PHE A 742 -9.58 29.86 17.18
CA PHE A 742 -8.24 29.45 17.58
C PHE A 742 -7.99 29.81 19.06
N LYS A 743 -7.15 28.99 19.70
CA LYS A 743 -6.76 29.19 21.08
C LYS A 743 -5.95 30.50 21.22
N ARG A 744 -6.40 31.40 22.12
CA ARG A 744 -5.69 32.61 22.43
C ARG A 744 -4.58 32.37 23.46
N PRO A 745 -3.48 33.17 23.42
CA PRO A 745 -2.40 33.05 24.38
C PRO A 745 -2.90 33.34 25.82
N LEU A 746 -2.43 32.53 26.77
CA LEU A 746 -2.81 32.69 28.20
C LEU A 746 -2.30 34.01 28.82
N ALA A 747 -1.11 34.45 28.43
CA ALA A 747 -0.51 35.69 28.89
C ALA A 747 -1.10 36.97 28.27
N GLY A 748 -2.10 36.82 27.36
CA GLY A 748 -2.58 37.91 26.53
C GLY A 748 -1.63 38.23 25.37
N LEU A 749 -1.94 39.28 24.64
CA LEU A 749 -1.12 39.75 23.52
C LEU A 749 -0.41 41.06 23.92
N ASP A 750 0.81 41.18 23.48
CA ASP A 750 1.67 42.35 23.66
C ASP A 750 1.28 43.54 22.78
N MET A 751 0.32 43.36 21.85
CA MET A 751 -0.13 44.39 20.93
C MET A 751 -1.58 44.21 20.47
N ASN A 752 -2.19 45.28 19.99
CA ASN A 752 -3.49 45.23 19.33
C ASN A 752 -3.34 44.65 17.92
N LEU A 753 -4.21 43.68 17.58
CA LEU A 753 -4.26 43.06 16.26
C LEU A 753 -5.31 43.67 15.33
N ASP A 754 -6.18 44.56 15.82
CA ASP A 754 -7.19 45.24 15.03
C ASP A 754 -6.58 46.45 14.30
N CYS A 755 -6.23 46.22 13.03
CA CYS A 755 -5.63 47.26 12.19
C CYS A 755 -6.68 48.18 11.61
N GLY A 756 -7.22 49.10 12.45
CA GLY A 756 -7.99 50.25 11.97
C GLY A 756 -9.51 50.10 11.90
N ARG A 757 -10.14 49.14 12.58
CA ARG A 757 -11.61 49.12 12.76
C ARG A 757 -12.11 50.16 13.81
N TYR A 758 -11.19 50.78 14.57
CA TYR A 758 -11.50 51.78 15.62
C TYR A 758 -10.67 53.05 15.50
N ALA A 759 -10.09 53.36 14.33
CA ALA A 759 -9.44 54.64 14.08
C ALA A 759 -10.46 55.67 13.52
N THR A 760 -11.64 55.76 14.12
CA THR A 760 -12.57 56.87 13.89
C THR A 760 -13.07 57.37 15.23
N ASP A 761 -12.83 58.66 15.45
CA ASP A 761 -13.48 59.53 16.44
C ASP A 761 -12.89 59.62 17.87
N ASP A 762 -11.58 59.44 18.04
CA ASP A 762 -10.93 60.13 19.18
C ASP A 762 -10.04 61.29 18.68
N PRO A 763 -10.51 62.54 18.76
CA PRO A 763 -9.72 63.69 18.33
C PRO A 763 -8.52 64.01 19.25
N ASP A 764 -8.38 63.27 20.37
CA ASP A 764 -7.31 63.42 21.33
C ASP A 764 -6.30 62.34 21.39
N ALA A 765 -6.36 61.38 20.45
CA ALA A 765 -5.32 60.35 20.31
C ALA A 765 -4.01 61.00 19.81
N ALA A 766 -3.00 61.06 20.69
CA ALA A 766 -1.67 61.55 20.34
C ALA A 766 -1.15 60.78 19.08
N PRO A 767 -0.47 61.50 18.16
CA PRO A 767 0.13 60.83 16.99
C PRO A 767 1.14 59.79 17.49
N VAL A 768 0.99 58.56 17.01
CA VAL A 768 2.00 57.53 17.20
C VAL A 768 3.26 58.03 16.49
N GLU A 769 4.25 58.47 17.26
CA GLU A 769 5.56 58.84 16.71
C GLU A 769 6.12 57.61 15.99
N ASP A 770 6.49 57.78 14.72
CA ASP A 770 7.26 56.82 13.92
C ASP A 770 8.62 56.60 14.61
N GLU A 771 8.72 55.69 15.56
CA GLU A 771 9.99 55.21 16.05
C GLU A 771 10.58 54.19 15.03
N ASP A 772 11.13 54.76 13.96
CA ASP A 772 12.12 54.11 13.12
C ASP A 772 13.45 53.94 13.90
N GLN A 773 13.48 53.17 14.98
CA GLN A 773 14.71 52.75 15.64
C GLN A 773 14.83 51.25 15.59
N TRP A 774 15.28 50.77 14.42
CA TRP A 774 15.78 49.42 14.28
C TRP A 774 17.21 49.32 14.82
N ASP A 775 17.46 48.49 15.83
CA ASP A 775 18.81 48.15 16.32
C ASP A 775 19.35 46.93 15.54
N PRO A 776 20.38 47.13 14.69
CA PRO A 776 20.96 45.99 13.94
C PRO A 776 21.72 45.00 14.81
N ASN A 777 21.89 45.25 16.12
CA ASN A 777 22.67 44.41 17.03
C ASN A 777 21.81 43.56 18.00
N ALA A 778 20.49 43.55 17.85
CA ALA A 778 19.58 42.81 18.74
C ALA A 778 19.42 41.32 18.39
N PHE A 779 20.31 40.76 17.55
CA PHE A 779 20.32 39.32 17.17
C PHE A 779 21.68 38.70 17.36
#